data_c6a61d6a544b6aa8992fc45cd91eb9f7
#
_entry.id   c6a61d6a544b6aa8992fc45cd91eb9f7
#
_cell.length_a   1.000
_cell.length_b   1.000
_cell.length_c   1.000
_cell.angle_alpha   90.00
_cell.angle_beta   90.00
_cell.angle_gamma   90.00
#
_symmetry.space_group_name_H-M   'P 1'
#
loop_
_entity.id
_entity.type
_entity.pdbx_description
1 polymer ?
#
loop_
_entity_poly.entity_id
_entity_poly.type
_entity_poly.pdbx_seq_one_letter_code
_entity_poly.pdbx_strand_id
1 'polypeptide(L)'
;MRLWCSLIAAVLIAAAAMNGLGVEADPTPARPKQAVPKAAEPLKRAAAEMQLSFDADIHPLLVHYCLGCHNPEKMKGDLDLTIFKTAAIALNRDLAGDVWYHVSNRVELKEMPPEGQPHPSDEERTRIIDWVEKSVGKEPIDCQTIATDKNQKFYQGHVMSRRLTRFEYDNTIHDLLGLDLHLSDILPEDGSGGEGFNTTGDSLFLSAILIEKYLQTADQALDAVLPSEHFAQADLSLPVESARKQLLLAAPGPKLSAREAAKTDLAAFARRAFRRPVGDDEVSRLLSLFDHAQARGDSFEASLRLALKGVLISPHFLFLVEPKPAKEGIYRLGDYPLASRLSYFLWSSMPDEELLKLADQRRLGESDVLRQQVRRMLKDPRSRALGENFAAQWLGITALGGVSRPDPKRFPEFDDELAAAMREEAVEFVGHVLRNDRSLMELLDADYTFLNERLAKHYGITGVSGTEMRKVQLVDRTQRGGLLGLAAVLTSTSYPLRTSPVLRGKWVLEEVLGERVPPPPPTAGQLPPDDNQPDGLSLRQRLEHHRSRAECAGCHQKMDPLGFGLENFDAIGRWRSEQGGKPIDSKGELPSGEKFVGPFELRKMLVKRHDEFLQNFTRKLLGYALGRALDKFDNCVVDDAVKNLDADHQRASILIEEIVLSMAFRYRYSKK
;
A
#
# COMPACT_ATOMS: atom_id res chain seq x y z
N MET A 1 -0.71 40.73 -0.72
CA MET A 1 -1.95 40.21 -1.30
C MET A 1 -1.92 40.07 -2.83
N ARG A 2 -1.48 41.05 -3.62
CA ARG A 2 -1.44 40.93 -5.10
C ARG A 2 -0.36 39.98 -5.66
N LEU A 3 0.76 39.78 -4.98
CA LEU A 3 1.78 38.81 -5.38
C LEU A 3 1.36 37.35 -5.13
N TRP A 4 0.55 37.10 -4.14
CA TRP A 4 0.04 35.74 -3.82
C TRP A 4 -0.88 35.17 -4.92
N CYS A 5 -1.75 36.00 -5.48
CA CYS A 5 -2.61 35.57 -6.58
C CYS A 5 -1.83 35.19 -7.85
N SER A 6 -0.68 35.82 -8.09
CA SER A 6 0.14 35.51 -9.27
C SER A 6 0.91 34.19 -9.16
N LEU A 7 1.32 33.79 -7.97
CA LEU A 7 2.01 32.52 -7.72
C LEU A 7 1.03 31.33 -7.79
N ILE A 8 -0.17 31.48 -7.26
CA ILE A 8 -1.23 30.44 -7.33
C ILE A 8 -1.68 30.25 -8.79
N ALA A 9 -1.80 31.33 -9.56
CA ALA A 9 -2.13 31.25 -10.99
C ALA A 9 -1.04 30.55 -11.81
N ALA A 10 0.23 30.74 -11.46
CA ALA A 10 1.35 30.04 -12.11
C ALA A 10 1.36 28.53 -11.85
N VAL A 11 0.98 28.10 -10.66
CA VAL A 11 0.85 26.65 -10.33
C VAL A 11 -0.32 26.01 -11.06
N LEU A 12 -1.44 26.71 -11.17
CA LEU A 12 -2.63 26.21 -11.89
C LEU A 12 -2.44 26.17 -13.42
N ILE A 13 -1.71 27.17 -13.97
CA ILE A 13 -1.40 27.22 -15.41
C ILE A 13 -0.38 26.13 -15.79
N ALA A 14 0.58 25.81 -14.91
CA ALA A 14 1.53 24.74 -15.14
C ALA A 14 0.86 23.35 -15.18
N ALA A 15 -0.21 23.13 -14.39
CA ALA A 15 -0.98 21.90 -14.42
C ALA A 15 -1.76 21.71 -15.74
N ALA A 16 -2.22 22.79 -16.36
CA ALA A 16 -2.90 22.75 -17.65
C ALA A 16 -1.94 22.56 -18.85
N ALA A 17 -0.67 22.96 -18.72
CA ALA A 17 0.34 22.85 -19.78
C ALA A 17 1.00 21.48 -19.89
N MET A 18 0.78 20.54 -18.93
CA MET A 18 1.41 19.20 -18.94
C MET A 18 0.85 18.25 -20.01
N ASN A 19 -0.21 18.60 -20.70
CA ASN A 19 -0.81 17.77 -21.76
C ASN A 19 -0.07 17.85 -23.12
N GLY A 20 1.01 18.61 -23.24
CA GLY A 20 1.64 18.94 -24.54
C GLY A 20 3.09 18.52 -24.74
N LEU A 21 3.76 17.90 -23.78
CA LEU A 21 5.18 17.51 -23.94
C LEU A 21 5.29 16.07 -24.44
N GLY A 22 5.36 15.91 -25.77
CA GLY A 22 5.73 14.66 -26.43
C GLY A 22 7.19 14.31 -26.14
N VAL A 23 7.41 13.21 -25.43
CA VAL A 23 8.73 12.56 -25.33
C VAL A 23 8.74 11.41 -26.33
N GLU A 24 9.74 11.35 -27.20
CA GLU A 24 9.94 10.21 -28.10
C GLU A 24 10.14 8.93 -27.29
N ALA A 25 9.20 7.99 -27.42
CA ALA A 25 9.33 6.65 -26.87
C ALA A 25 10.26 5.81 -27.75
N ASP A 26 11.20 5.12 -27.13
CA ASP A 26 12.13 4.18 -27.81
C ASP A 26 11.32 3.04 -28.47
N PRO A 27 11.47 2.75 -29.75
CA PRO A 27 10.73 1.69 -30.42
C PRO A 27 11.14 0.32 -29.86
N THR A 28 10.17 -0.45 -29.43
CA THR A 28 10.34 -1.85 -29.00
C THR A 28 10.94 -2.69 -30.15
N PRO A 29 11.99 -3.48 -29.90
CA PRO A 29 12.50 -4.37 -30.94
C PRO A 29 11.44 -5.42 -31.31
N ALA A 30 11.14 -5.52 -32.60
CA ALA A 30 10.19 -6.49 -33.15
C ALA A 30 10.65 -7.92 -32.85
N ARG A 31 9.84 -8.70 -32.11
CA ARG A 31 10.03 -10.14 -31.96
C ARG A 31 9.72 -10.86 -33.29
N PRO A 32 10.42 -11.95 -33.61
CA PRO A 32 10.17 -12.72 -34.83
C PRO A 32 8.74 -13.30 -34.81
N LYS A 33 8.07 -13.23 -35.95
CA LYS A 33 6.72 -13.73 -36.19
C LYS A 33 6.67 -15.25 -36.03
N GLN A 34 6.18 -15.75 -34.92
CA GLN A 34 5.68 -17.14 -34.83
C GLN A 34 4.20 -17.17 -35.20
N ALA A 35 3.80 -18.15 -35.99
CA ALA A 35 2.44 -18.31 -36.46
C ALA A 35 1.49 -18.64 -35.29
N VAL A 36 0.42 -17.85 -35.15
CA VAL A 36 -0.60 -17.99 -34.12
C VAL A 36 -1.57 -19.13 -34.50
N PRO A 37 -1.79 -20.12 -33.63
CA PRO A 37 -2.89 -21.07 -33.82
C PRO A 37 -4.26 -20.36 -33.69
N LYS A 38 -5.25 -20.79 -34.47
CA LYS A 38 -6.63 -20.31 -34.41
C LYS A 38 -7.31 -20.65 -33.06
N ALA A 39 -7.14 -19.80 -32.04
CA ALA A 39 -7.73 -19.97 -30.71
C ALA A 39 -9.05 -19.21 -30.50
N ALA A 40 -9.70 -18.73 -31.57
CA ALA A 40 -10.92 -17.92 -31.44
C ALA A 40 -12.23 -18.75 -31.28
N GLU A 41 -12.21 -20.03 -31.60
CA GLU A 41 -13.41 -20.90 -31.49
C GLU A 41 -13.70 -21.41 -30.06
N PRO A 42 -12.72 -21.80 -29.23
CA PRO A 42 -13.01 -22.26 -27.86
C PRO A 42 -13.59 -21.16 -26.95
N LEU A 43 -13.10 -19.93 -27.07
CA LEU A 43 -13.58 -18.80 -26.24
C LEU A 43 -14.99 -18.36 -26.61
N LYS A 44 -15.34 -18.38 -27.89
CA LYS A 44 -16.73 -18.10 -28.32
C LYS A 44 -17.69 -19.20 -27.88
N ARG A 45 -17.25 -20.46 -27.87
CA ARG A 45 -18.07 -21.62 -27.45
C ARG A 45 -18.28 -21.62 -25.93
N ALA A 46 -17.24 -21.34 -25.13
CA ALA A 46 -17.36 -21.22 -23.67
C ALA A 46 -18.22 -20.03 -23.25
N ALA A 47 -18.11 -18.88 -23.92
CA ALA A 47 -18.96 -17.72 -23.66
C ALA A 47 -20.43 -17.99 -24.04
N ALA A 48 -20.71 -18.76 -25.11
CA ALA A 48 -22.06 -19.15 -25.50
C ALA A 48 -22.69 -20.16 -24.53
N GLU A 49 -21.90 -21.13 -24.02
CA GLU A 49 -22.36 -22.10 -23.01
C GLU A 49 -22.60 -21.37 -21.65
N MET A 50 -21.78 -20.44 -21.23
CA MET A 50 -22.01 -19.61 -20.04
C MET A 50 -23.24 -18.71 -20.19
N GLN A 51 -23.48 -18.17 -21.36
CA GLN A 51 -24.64 -17.30 -21.63
C GLN A 51 -25.96 -18.08 -21.51
N LEU A 52 -26.01 -19.31 -21.99
CA LEU A 52 -27.17 -20.18 -21.84
C LEU A 52 -27.44 -20.56 -20.37
N SER A 53 -26.40 -20.80 -19.61
CA SER A 53 -26.51 -21.12 -18.18
C SER A 53 -27.07 -19.97 -17.33
N PHE A 54 -26.67 -18.71 -17.57
CA PHE A 54 -27.24 -17.58 -16.83
C PHE A 54 -28.73 -17.44 -17.08
N ASP A 55 -29.13 -17.37 -18.34
CA ASP A 55 -30.52 -17.10 -18.73
C ASP A 55 -31.46 -18.24 -18.34
N ALA A 56 -31.00 -19.49 -18.40
CA ALA A 56 -31.80 -20.67 -18.09
C ALA A 56 -31.79 -21.08 -16.61
N ASP A 57 -30.62 -20.99 -15.94
CA ASP A 57 -30.43 -21.59 -14.62
C ASP A 57 -30.30 -20.57 -13.49
N ILE A 58 -29.78 -19.35 -13.77
CA ILE A 58 -29.44 -18.37 -12.71
C ILE A 58 -30.48 -17.25 -12.65
N HIS A 59 -30.84 -16.64 -13.78
CA HIS A 59 -31.80 -15.56 -13.81
C HIS A 59 -33.16 -15.91 -13.18
N PRO A 60 -33.73 -17.12 -13.41
CA PRO A 60 -34.96 -17.56 -12.73
C PRO A 60 -34.82 -17.62 -11.21
N LEU A 61 -33.65 -18.03 -10.68
CA LEU A 61 -33.38 -18.05 -9.25
C LEU A 61 -33.29 -16.61 -8.68
N LEU A 62 -32.65 -15.69 -9.40
CA LEU A 62 -32.63 -14.28 -9.01
C LEU A 62 -34.05 -13.68 -8.96
N VAL A 63 -34.87 -13.96 -9.97
CA VAL A 63 -36.28 -13.52 -10.02
C VAL A 63 -37.05 -14.06 -8.81
N HIS A 64 -36.84 -15.31 -8.46
CA HIS A 64 -37.59 -15.98 -7.40
C HIS A 64 -37.14 -15.53 -6.00
N TYR A 65 -35.85 -15.42 -5.76
CA TYR A 65 -35.29 -15.24 -4.42
C TYR A 65 -34.76 -13.83 -4.13
N CYS A 66 -34.37 -13.03 -5.13
CA CYS A 66 -33.60 -11.81 -4.95
C CYS A 66 -34.34 -10.54 -5.35
N LEU A 67 -35.00 -10.54 -6.56
CA LEU A 67 -35.58 -9.32 -7.14
C LEU A 67 -36.76 -8.75 -6.36
N GLY A 68 -37.39 -9.53 -5.48
CA GLY A 68 -38.46 -9.04 -4.60
C GLY A 68 -37.98 -7.96 -3.61
N CYS A 69 -36.67 -7.87 -3.34
CA CYS A 69 -36.05 -6.94 -2.41
C CYS A 69 -34.99 -6.04 -3.10
N HIS A 70 -34.25 -6.57 -4.08
CA HIS A 70 -33.19 -5.87 -4.80
C HIS A 70 -33.70 -5.37 -6.16
N ASN A 71 -34.54 -4.33 -6.11
CA ASN A 71 -35.18 -3.68 -7.25
C ASN A 71 -35.24 -2.14 -7.06
N PRO A 72 -35.51 -1.34 -8.11
CA PRO A 72 -35.49 0.12 -8.03
C PRO A 72 -36.40 0.73 -6.96
N GLU A 73 -37.49 0.02 -6.58
CA GLU A 73 -38.45 0.55 -5.60
C GLU A 73 -37.99 0.35 -4.14
N LYS A 74 -37.32 -0.77 -3.85
CA LYS A 74 -36.92 -1.13 -2.48
C LYS A 74 -35.45 -0.91 -2.19
N MET A 75 -34.56 -1.03 -3.18
CA MET A 75 -33.11 -0.79 -3.09
C MET A 75 -32.47 -1.33 -1.80
N LYS A 76 -32.87 -2.54 -1.36
CA LYS A 76 -32.31 -3.10 -0.12
C LYS A 76 -30.80 -3.32 -0.27
N GLY A 77 -30.03 -2.73 0.67
CA GLY A 77 -28.56 -2.74 0.61
C GLY A 77 -27.99 -1.94 -0.56
N ASP A 78 -28.72 -0.90 -1.03
CA ASP A 78 -28.36 -0.05 -2.16
C ASP A 78 -28.09 -0.82 -3.46
N LEU A 79 -28.75 -2.00 -3.62
CA LEU A 79 -28.52 -2.94 -4.71
C LEU A 79 -29.77 -3.12 -5.55
N ASP A 80 -29.64 -2.92 -6.86
CA ASP A 80 -30.63 -3.26 -7.88
C ASP A 80 -30.12 -4.38 -8.77
N LEU A 81 -30.71 -5.58 -8.62
CA LEU A 81 -30.38 -6.75 -9.44
C LEU A 81 -31.26 -6.87 -10.71
N THR A 82 -32.29 -6.03 -10.86
CA THR A 82 -33.18 -6.08 -12.04
C THR A 82 -32.51 -5.62 -13.33
N ILE A 83 -31.36 -4.97 -13.23
CA ILE A 83 -30.54 -4.56 -14.38
C ILE A 83 -29.97 -5.78 -15.12
N PHE A 84 -29.73 -6.90 -14.43
CA PHE A 84 -29.11 -8.11 -14.98
C PHE A 84 -30.16 -9.03 -15.61
N LYS A 85 -30.68 -8.64 -16.77
CA LYS A 85 -31.75 -9.37 -17.48
C LYS A 85 -31.25 -10.49 -18.40
N THR A 86 -30.00 -10.43 -18.82
CA THR A 86 -29.38 -11.40 -19.72
C THR A 86 -27.95 -11.66 -19.33
N ALA A 87 -27.40 -12.81 -19.76
CA ALA A 87 -26.00 -13.16 -19.55
C ALA A 87 -25.05 -12.05 -20.06
N ALA A 88 -25.38 -11.44 -21.21
CA ALA A 88 -24.55 -10.36 -21.76
C ALA A 88 -24.43 -9.14 -20.84
N ILE A 89 -25.52 -8.80 -20.11
CA ILE A 89 -25.52 -7.73 -19.13
C ILE A 89 -24.88 -8.19 -17.82
N ALA A 90 -25.20 -9.40 -17.37
CA ALA A 90 -24.65 -9.97 -16.14
C ALA A 90 -23.12 -10.13 -16.19
N LEU A 91 -22.58 -10.41 -17.37
CA LEU A 91 -21.14 -10.54 -17.61
C LEU A 91 -20.45 -9.22 -18.00
N ASN A 92 -21.24 -8.13 -18.14
CA ASN A 92 -20.66 -6.81 -18.39
C ASN A 92 -20.05 -6.26 -17.11
N ARG A 93 -18.74 -6.22 -17.05
CA ARG A 93 -17.97 -5.86 -15.85
C ARG A 93 -18.10 -4.40 -15.43
N ASP A 94 -18.35 -3.51 -16.38
CA ASP A 94 -18.58 -2.08 -16.08
C ASP A 94 -19.89 -1.88 -15.32
N LEU A 95 -20.85 -2.80 -15.50
CA LEU A 95 -22.14 -2.79 -14.82
C LEU A 95 -22.19 -3.69 -13.59
N ALA A 96 -21.52 -4.84 -13.65
CA ALA A 96 -21.56 -5.85 -12.60
C ALA A 96 -20.57 -5.57 -11.46
N GLY A 97 -19.42 -4.98 -11.76
CA GLY A 97 -18.38 -4.70 -10.76
C GLY A 97 -18.18 -5.86 -9.78
N ASP A 98 -18.24 -5.56 -8.48
CA ASP A 98 -18.15 -6.54 -7.39
C ASP A 98 -19.52 -7.17 -7.02
N VAL A 99 -20.60 -6.83 -7.72
CA VAL A 99 -21.96 -7.27 -7.35
C VAL A 99 -22.05 -8.80 -7.22
N TRP A 100 -21.55 -9.53 -8.23
CA TRP A 100 -21.62 -10.99 -8.22
C TRP A 100 -20.78 -11.63 -7.13
N TYR A 101 -19.66 -11.03 -6.79
CA TYR A 101 -18.86 -11.47 -5.64
C TYR A 101 -19.67 -11.35 -4.34
N HIS A 102 -20.33 -10.22 -4.14
CA HIS A 102 -21.18 -10.02 -2.96
C HIS A 102 -22.39 -10.95 -2.97
N VAL A 103 -23.02 -11.17 -4.12
CA VAL A 103 -24.14 -12.12 -4.26
C VAL A 103 -23.68 -13.53 -3.90
N SER A 104 -22.60 -14.03 -4.50
CA SER A 104 -22.06 -15.36 -4.22
C SER A 104 -21.75 -15.54 -2.74
N ASN A 105 -21.00 -14.62 -2.15
CA ASN A 105 -20.57 -14.69 -0.76
C ASN A 105 -21.78 -14.70 0.21
N ARG A 106 -22.78 -13.80 -0.01
CA ARG A 106 -23.98 -13.75 0.85
C ARG A 106 -24.87 -14.98 0.69
N VAL A 107 -24.93 -15.56 -0.49
CA VAL A 107 -25.67 -16.79 -0.78
C VAL A 107 -24.95 -18.00 -0.17
N GLU A 108 -23.63 -18.09 -0.27
CA GLU A 108 -22.80 -19.11 0.35
C GLU A 108 -22.93 -19.12 1.87
N LEU A 109 -22.86 -17.95 2.48
CA LEU A 109 -22.98 -17.73 3.93
C LEU A 109 -24.43 -17.92 4.45
N LYS A 110 -25.41 -18.21 3.58
CA LYS A 110 -26.84 -18.33 3.90
C LYS A 110 -27.44 -17.03 4.51
N GLU A 111 -26.81 -15.89 4.26
CA GLU A 111 -27.28 -14.59 4.73
C GLU A 111 -28.36 -13.99 3.81
N MET A 112 -28.39 -14.43 2.56
CA MET A 112 -29.40 -14.02 1.58
C MET A 112 -30.03 -15.25 0.93
N PRO A 113 -31.37 -15.22 0.79
CA PRO A 113 -32.36 -14.29 1.35
C PRO A 113 -32.34 -14.25 2.87
N PRO A 114 -32.79 -13.13 3.51
CA PRO A 114 -32.84 -13.03 4.96
C PRO A 114 -33.86 -14.00 5.59
N GLU A 115 -33.69 -14.30 6.88
CA GLU A 115 -34.58 -15.18 7.64
C GLU A 115 -36.05 -14.77 7.50
N GLY A 116 -36.96 -15.76 7.31
CA GLY A 116 -38.39 -15.53 7.05
C GLY A 116 -38.76 -15.31 5.58
N GLN A 117 -37.81 -15.34 4.67
CA GLN A 117 -38.05 -15.36 3.23
C GLN A 117 -37.78 -16.76 2.63
N PRO A 118 -38.34 -17.11 1.49
CA PRO A 118 -38.01 -18.36 0.78
C PRO A 118 -36.49 -18.42 0.51
N HIS A 119 -35.86 -19.55 0.81
CA HIS A 119 -34.42 -19.77 0.57
C HIS A 119 -34.21 -20.73 -0.60
N PRO A 120 -33.16 -20.55 -1.41
CA PRO A 120 -32.78 -21.55 -2.41
C PRO A 120 -32.35 -22.86 -1.71
N SER A 121 -32.69 -24.01 -2.34
CA SER A 121 -32.15 -25.27 -1.91
C SER A 121 -30.63 -25.31 -1.99
N ASP A 122 -29.98 -26.28 -1.33
CA ASP A 122 -28.52 -26.40 -1.38
C ASP A 122 -27.99 -26.59 -2.81
N GLU A 123 -28.77 -27.30 -3.67
CA GLU A 123 -28.43 -27.46 -5.09
C GLU A 123 -28.54 -26.12 -5.88
N GLU A 124 -29.61 -25.37 -5.65
CA GLU A 124 -29.81 -24.07 -6.30
C GLU A 124 -28.77 -23.04 -5.83
N ARG A 125 -28.42 -23.08 -4.55
CA ARG A 125 -27.35 -22.28 -3.96
C ARG A 125 -26.01 -22.58 -4.63
N THR A 126 -25.66 -23.86 -4.72
CA THR A 126 -24.44 -24.33 -5.39
C THR A 126 -24.40 -23.86 -6.84
N ARG A 127 -25.54 -23.92 -7.57
CA ARG A 127 -25.60 -23.40 -8.95
C ARG A 127 -25.30 -21.91 -9.05
N ILE A 128 -25.81 -21.07 -8.14
CA ILE A 128 -25.51 -19.65 -8.13
C ILE A 128 -24.00 -19.41 -7.86
N ILE A 129 -23.45 -20.07 -6.84
CA ILE A 129 -22.04 -19.95 -6.46
C ILE A 129 -21.14 -20.41 -7.60
N ASP A 130 -21.37 -21.60 -8.13
CA ASP A 130 -20.61 -22.17 -9.23
C ASP A 130 -20.65 -21.30 -10.49
N TRP A 131 -21.83 -20.73 -10.80
CA TRP A 131 -21.94 -19.83 -11.93
C TRP A 131 -21.10 -18.56 -11.71
N VAL A 132 -21.17 -17.94 -10.53
CA VAL A 132 -20.39 -16.76 -10.21
C VAL A 132 -18.89 -17.09 -10.27
N GLU A 133 -18.46 -18.19 -9.67
CA GLU A 133 -17.08 -18.63 -9.70
C GLU A 133 -16.56 -18.89 -11.13
N LYS A 134 -17.37 -19.56 -11.96
CA LYS A 134 -16.99 -19.90 -13.33
C LYS A 134 -17.10 -18.72 -14.28
N SER A 135 -18.09 -17.82 -14.08
CA SER A 135 -18.41 -16.77 -15.04
C SER A 135 -17.77 -15.42 -14.72
N VAL A 136 -17.63 -15.10 -13.43
CA VAL A 136 -17.12 -13.80 -12.95
C VAL A 136 -15.78 -13.96 -12.27
N GLY A 137 -15.58 -15.02 -11.48
CA GLY A 137 -14.42 -15.22 -10.63
C GLY A 137 -13.23 -15.89 -11.30
N LYS A 138 -13.45 -16.77 -12.25
CA LYS A 138 -12.41 -17.61 -12.85
C LYS A 138 -12.59 -17.81 -14.36
N GLU A 139 -12.69 -16.75 -15.16
CA GLU A 139 -12.04 -16.93 -16.45
C GLU A 139 -10.56 -17.15 -16.12
N PRO A 140 -9.97 -18.30 -16.45
CA PRO A 140 -8.52 -18.40 -16.41
C PRO A 140 -8.03 -17.31 -17.33
N ILE A 141 -7.46 -16.27 -16.74
CA ILE A 141 -6.81 -15.21 -17.49
C ILE A 141 -5.64 -15.94 -18.11
N ASP A 142 -5.73 -16.22 -19.43
CA ASP A 142 -4.58 -16.73 -20.13
C ASP A 142 -3.51 -15.64 -20.12
N CYS A 143 -2.61 -15.76 -19.17
CA CYS A 143 -1.52 -14.80 -18.96
C CYS A 143 -0.63 -14.71 -20.21
N GLN A 144 -0.59 -15.74 -21.05
CA GLN A 144 0.09 -15.67 -22.36
C GLN A 144 -0.70 -14.81 -23.35
N THR A 145 -2.02 -14.87 -23.33
CA THR A 145 -2.88 -14.00 -24.14
C THR A 145 -2.74 -12.54 -23.71
N ILE A 146 -2.63 -12.23 -22.42
CA ILE A 146 -2.37 -10.85 -21.95
C ILE A 146 -1.05 -10.33 -22.51
N ALA A 147 0.01 -11.10 -22.42
CA ALA A 147 1.35 -10.72 -22.91
C ALA A 147 1.39 -10.53 -24.43
N THR A 148 0.47 -11.12 -25.16
CA THR A 148 0.42 -11.11 -26.64
C THR A 148 -0.79 -10.39 -27.23
N ASP A 149 -1.71 -9.88 -26.40
CA ASP A 149 -2.96 -9.28 -26.87
C ASP A 149 -2.70 -8.01 -27.70
N LYS A 150 -2.92 -8.15 -29.01
CA LYS A 150 -2.83 -7.02 -29.95
C LYS A 150 -4.00 -6.05 -29.82
N ASN A 151 -5.11 -6.46 -29.25
CA ASN A 151 -6.30 -5.63 -29.08
C ASN A 151 -6.24 -4.80 -27.80
N GLN A 152 -5.27 -5.05 -26.90
CA GLN A 152 -4.95 -4.25 -25.72
C GLN A 152 -6.13 -4.09 -24.74
N LYS A 153 -7.16 -4.94 -24.88
CA LYS A 153 -8.35 -4.93 -24.01
C LYS A 153 -8.03 -5.32 -22.58
N PHE A 154 -6.93 -6.06 -22.38
CA PHE A 154 -6.56 -6.66 -21.12
C PHE A 154 -5.45 -5.90 -20.39
N TYR A 155 -4.78 -4.97 -21.05
CA TYR A 155 -3.73 -4.20 -20.41
C TYR A 155 -4.24 -2.83 -19.98
N GLN A 156 -4.74 -2.76 -18.77
CA GLN A 156 -5.10 -1.50 -18.13
C GLN A 156 -3.96 -1.00 -17.24
N GLY A 157 -2.74 -1.00 -17.73
CA GLY A 157 -1.60 -0.38 -17.07
C GLY A 157 -1.83 1.13 -16.87
N HIS A 158 -2.97 1.49 -16.28
CA HIS A 158 -3.32 2.86 -15.98
C HIS A 158 -2.63 3.23 -14.67
N VAL A 159 -1.63 4.08 -14.76
CA VAL A 159 -1.09 4.77 -13.60
C VAL A 159 -1.40 6.24 -13.79
N MET A 160 -2.17 6.78 -12.87
CA MET A 160 -2.36 8.22 -12.78
C MET A 160 -1.07 8.87 -12.28
N SER A 161 -0.80 10.09 -12.76
CA SER A 161 0.17 10.93 -12.09
C SER A 161 -0.29 11.14 -10.65
N ARG A 162 0.49 10.68 -9.68
CA ARG A 162 0.17 10.84 -8.27
C ARG A 162 1.12 11.82 -7.60
N ARG A 163 0.62 12.57 -6.64
CA ARG A 163 1.50 13.37 -5.78
C ARG A 163 2.30 12.45 -4.84
N LEU A 164 3.39 13.00 -4.30
CA LEU A 164 4.09 12.35 -3.20
C LEU A 164 3.17 12.24 -1.98
N THR A 165 3.24 11.13 -1.26
CA THR A 165 2.68 11.06 0.08
C THR A 165 3.46 11.95 1.03
N ARG A 166 2.93 12.27 2.22
CA ARG A 166 3.66 13.08 3.21
C ARG A 166 4.99 12.43 3.61
N PHE A 167 5.02 11.11 3.72
CA PHE A 167 6.23 10.35 4.03
C PHE A 167 7.25 10.39 2.89
N GLU A 168 6.81 10.20 1.64
CA GLU A 168 7.67 10.32 0.46
C GLU A 168 8.20 11.75 0.27
N TYR A 169 7.38 12.76 0.58
CA TYR A 169 7.79 14.16 0.53
C TYR A 169 8.92 14.43 1.53
N ASP A 170 8.76 14.00 2.78
CA ASP A 170 9.73 14.20 3.85
C ASP A 170 11.07 13.53 3.51
N ASN A 171 11.04 12.25 3.14
CA ASN A 171 12.23 11.52 2.70
C ASN A 171 12.89 12.15 1.47
N THR A 172 12.08 12.68 0.52
CA THR A 172 12.64 13.33 -0.67
C THR A 172 13.33 14.64 -0.32
N ILE A 173 12.77 15.44 0.59
CA ILE A 173 13.43 16.67 1.08
C ILE A 173 14.69 16.32 1.87
N HIS A 174 14.63 15.28 2.72
CA HIS A 174 15.80 14.78 3.43
C HIS A 174 16.93 14.41 2.45
N ASP A 175 16.67 13.59 1.45
CA ASP A 175 17.69 13.16 0.48
C ASP A 175 18.16 14.33 -0.42
N LEU A 176 17.31 15.31 -0.68
CA LEU A 176 17.62 16.47 -1.51
C LEU A 176 18.54 17.47 -0.79
N LEU A 177 18.32 17.68 0.51
CA LEU A 177 19.03 18.67 1.34
C LEU A 177 20.02 18.05 2.33
N GLY A 178 19.89 16.77 2.66
CA GLY A 178 20.69 16.09 3.68
C GLY A 178 20.33 16.50 5.11
N LEU A 179 19.09 16.96 5.36
CA LEU A 179 18.61 17.45 6.66
C LEU A 179 17.33 16.72 7.06
N ASP A 180 17.25 16.34 8.33
CA ASP A 180 16.07 15.74 8.94
C ASP A 180 15.18 16.87 9.53
N LEU A 181 14.12 17.20 8.83
CA LEU A 181 13.30 18.39 9.12
C LEU A 181 11.86 18.05 9.57
N HIS A 182 11.45 16.80 9.52
CA HIS A 182 10.12 16.31 9.91
C HIS A 182 8.95 17.13 9.32
N LEU A 183 9.05 17.53 8.06
CA LEU A 183 8.07 18.39 7.39
C LEU A 183 6.72 17.68 7.16
N SER A 184 6.69 16.35 7.23
CA SER A 184 5.48 15.53 7.18
C SER A 184 4.46 15.89 8.26
N ASP A 185 4.91 16.40 9.41
CA ASP A 185 4.04 16.77 10.53
C ASP A 185 3.14 17.99 10.22
N ILE A 186 3.55 18.81 9.24
CA ILE A 186 2.81 20.00 8.79
C ILE A 186 1.75 19.62 7.75
N LEU A 187 1.99 18.54 7.02
CA LEU A 187 1.12 18.09 5.94
C LEU A 187 -0.07 17.29 6.51
N PRO A 188 -1.28 17.46 5.96
CA PRO A 188 -2.41 16.65 6.35
C PRO A 188 -2.16 15.17 6.03
N GLU A 189 -2.85 14.29 6.75
CA GLU A 189 -2.77 12.86 6.52
C GLU A 189 -3.25 12.48 5.12
N ASP A 190 -2.56 11.49 4.53
CA ASP A 190 -2.94 10.93 3.24
C ASP A 190 -4.05 9.90 3.43
N GLY A 191 -5.04 9.92 2.53
CA GLY A 191 -6.04 8.86 2.44
C GLY A 191 -5.42 7.55 1.96
N SER A 192 -6.02 6.44 2.33
CA SER A 192 -5.67 5.11 1.80
C SER A 192 -6.65 4.69 0.69
N GLY A 193 -6.18 3.83 -0.22
CA GLY A 193 -6.97 3.28 -1.32
C GLY A 193 -6.40 1.96 -1.83
N GLY A 194 -6.99 1.40 -2.87
CA GLY A 194 -6.52 0.15 -3.48
C GLY A 194 -6.41 -1.00 -2.49
N GLU A 195 -5.21 -1.56 -2.37
CA GLU A 195 -4.91 -2.66 -1.44
C GLU A 195 -4.69 -2.19 0.03
N GLY A 196 -5.10 -0.96 0.37
CA GLY A 196 -5.01 -0.40 1.71
C GLY A 196 -3.87 0.61 1.91
N PHE A 197 -3.20 1.04 0.83
CA PHE A 197 -2.02 1.90 0.90
C PHE A 197 -2.30 3.36 0.54
N ASN A 198 -1.62 4.27 1.23
CA ASN A 198 -1.67 5.70 0.95
C ASN A 198 -0.89 6.12 -0.31
N THR A 199 -0.14 5.21 -0.93
CA THR A 199 0.53 5.43 -2.22
C THR A 199 -0.44 5.37 -3.42
N THR A 200 -1.70 5.00 -3.21
CA THR A 200 -2.70 4.85 -4.26
C THR A 200 -3.09 6.22 -4.84
N GLY A 201 -2.86 6.40 -6.15
CA GLY A 201 -3.03 7.70 -6.83
C GLY A 201 -4.45 8.27 -6.72
N ASP A 202 -5.47 7.42 -6.74
CA ASP A 202 -6.88 7.81 -6.66
C ASP A 202 -7.26 8.46 -5.30
N SER A 203 -6.50 8.21 -4.24
CA SER A 203 -6.72 8.80 -2.91
C SER A 203 -5.90 10.07 -2.65
N LEU A 204 -4.96 10.43 -3.54
CA LEU A 204 -3.99 11.50 -3.34
C LEU A 204 -4.42 12.81 -4.01
N PHE A 205 -5.45 13.47 -3.48
CA PHE A 205 -5.93 14.75 -3.99
C PHE A 205 -5.04 15.93 -3.59
N LEU A 206 -5.02 16.97 -4.41
CA LEU A 206 -4.36 18.24 -4.13
C LEU A 206 -5.41 19.29 -3.77
N SER A 207 -5.59 19.57 -2.49
CA SER A 207 -6.48 20.61 -1.99
C SER A 207 -5.78 21.97 -1.90
N ALA A 208 -6.56 23.07 -1.83
CA ALA A 208 -6.00 24.40 -1.62
C ALA A 208 -5.18 24.51 -0.32
N ILE A 209 -5.66 23.89 0.76
CA ILE A 209 -4.94 23.82 2.04
C ILE A 209 -3.59 23.12 1.88
N LEU A 210 -3.56 22.02 1.12
CA LEU A 210 -2.32 21.29 0.90
C LEU A 210 -1.29 22.13 0.10
N ILE A 211 -1.74 22.96 -0.87
CA ILE A 211 -0.85 23.87 -1.59
C ILE A 211 -0.23 24.91 -0.62
N GLU A 212 -1.04 25.47 0.28
CA GLU A 212 -0.53 26.38 1.31
C GLU A 212 0.49 25.70 2.22
N LYS A 213 0.23 24.44 2.59
CA LYS A 213 1.17 23.65 3.39
C LYS A 213 2.47 23.37 2.64
N TYR A 214 2.43 23.03 1.36
CA TYR A 214 3.64 22.89 0.55
C TYR A 214 4.44 24.20 0.42
N LEU A 215 3.78 25.37 0.34
CA LEU A 215 4.47 26.65 0.40
C LEU A 215 5.17 26.86 1.75
N GLN A 216 4.49 26.49 2.85
CA GLN A 216 5.04 26.59 4.21
C GLN A 216 6.23 25.62 4.40
N THR A 217 6.11 24.37 3.98
CA THR A 217 7.20 23.37 4.10
C THR A 217 8.40 23.74 3.24
N ALA A 218 8.18 24.30 2.03
CA ALA A 218 9.27 24.78 1.17
C ALA A 218 10.01 25.97 1.82
N ASP A 219 9.30 26.89 2.49
CA ASP A 219 9.95 27.97 3.24
C ASP A 219 10.80 27.42 4.39
N GLN A 220 10.25 26.50 5.20
CA GLN A 220 10.98 25.91 6.31
C GLN A 220 12.21 25.12 5.86
N ALA A 221 12.08 24.32 4.77
CA ALA A 221 13.20 23.59 4.20
C ALA A 221 14.33 24.51 3.75
N LEU A 222 13.98 25.63 3.10
CA LEU A 222 14.97 26.60 2.62
C LEU A 222 15.50 27.49 3.73
N ASP A 223 14.72 27.83 4.76
CA ASP A 223 15.20 28.56 5.93
C ASP A 223 16.27 27.79 6.70
N ALA A 224 16.17 26.45 6.73
CA ALA A 224 17.18 25.61 7.35
C ALA A 224 18.54 25.66 6.63
N VAL A 225 18.56 25.87 5.30
CA VAL A 225 19.79 25.85 4.48
C VAL A 225 20.24 27.24 4.07
N LEU A 226 19.31 28.11 3.69
CA LEU A 226 19.52 29.49 3.24
C LEU A 226 18.63 30.44 4.08
N PRO A 227 18.98 30.69 5.35
CA PRO A 227 18.16 31.51 6.20
C PRO A 227 17.99 32.91 5.60
N SER A 228 16.81 33.51 5.80
CA SER A 228 16.55 34.90 5.39
C SER A 228 17.47 35.85 6.15
N GLU A 229 17.82 36.99 5.55
CA GLU A 229 18.79 37.99 6.08
C GLU A 229 18.45 38.49 7.51
N HIS A 230 17.25 38.20 8.01
CA HIS A 230 16.82 38.59 9.36
C HIS A 230 17.28 37.61 10.46
N PHE A 231 17.79 36.45 10.09
CA PHE A 231 18.40 35.50 11.00
C PHE A 231 19.91 35.56 10.83
N ALA A 232 20.55 36.39 11.63
CA ALA A 232 21.99 36.53 11.66
C ALA A 232 22.71 35.18 11.78
N GLN A 233 23.88 35.07 11.15
CA GLN A 233 24.84 33.97 11.18
C GLN A 233 24.91 33.30 12.56
N ALA A 234 23.98 32.35 12.82
CA ALA A 234 24.19 31.35 13.85
C ALA A 234 25.27 30.40 13.31
N ASP A 235 26.14 29.89 14.16
CA ASP A 235 27.09 28.82 13.81
C ASP A 235 26.31 27.69 13.18
N LEU A 236 26.45 27.53 11.85
CA LEU A 236 25.76 26.49 11.10
C LEU A 236 26.29 25.15 11.58
N SER A 237 25.40 24.26 11.94
CA SER A 237 25.78 22.88 12.25
C SER A 237 26.44 22.20 11.04
N LEU A 238 27.32 21.23 11.27
CA LEU A 238 27.99 20.49 10.18
C LEU A 238 27.04 19.94 9.10
N PRO A 239 25.86 19.39 9.42
CA PRO A 239 24.89 18.98 8.42
C PRO A 239 24.40 20.11 7.54
N VAL A 240 24.13 21.29 8.10
CA VAL A 240 23.66 22.48 7.35
C VAL A 240 24.76 23.00 6.42
N GLU A 241 26.02 23.05 6.86
CA GLU A 241 27.12 23.41 5.96
C GLU A 241 27.26 22.45 4.77
N SER A 242 27.10 21.13 5.01
CA SER A 242 27.10 20.13 3.96
C SER A 242 25.96 20.33 2.97
N ALA A 243 24.75 20.59 3.46
CA ALA A 243 23.57 20.91 2.66
C ALA A 243 23.81 22.16 1.78
N ARG A 244 24.36 23.22 2.34
CA ARG A 244 24.70 24.44 1.60
C ARG A 244 25.72 24.18 0.49
N LYS A 245 26.77 23.40 0.76
CA LYS A 245 27.79 23.04 -0.24
C LYS A 245 27.20 22.20 -1.41
N GLN A 246 26.23 21.35 -1.12
CA GLN A 246 25.53 20.58 -2.16
C GLN A 246 24.55 21.43 -2.99
N LEU A 247 24.04 22.50 -2.43
CA LEU A 247 23.07 23.40 -3.05
C LEU A 247 23.75 24.55 -3.80
N LEU A 248 24.81 25.14 -3.22
CA LEU A 248 25.58 26.23 -3.79
C LEU A 248 26.85 25.70 -4.46
N LEU A 249 26.70 25.17 -5.68
CA LEU A 249 27.81 24.61 -6.47
C LEU A 249 28.64 25.72 -7.11
N ALA A 250 28.03 26.90 -7.33
CA ALA A 250 28.65 28.06 -7.93
C ALA A 250 28.36 29.33 -7.12
N ALA A 251 29.31 30.21 -7.03
CA ALA A 251 29.17 31.51 -6.37
C ALA A 251 29.52 32.64 -7.34
N PRO A 252 28.81 33.80 -7.27
CA PRO A 252 29.15 34.93 -8.09
C PRO A 252 30.54 35.51 -7.74
N GLY A 253 31.27 35.95 -8.77
CA GLY A 253 32.62 36.46 -8.63
C GLY A 253 33.11 37.16 -9.90
N PRO A 254 34.41 37.56 -9.94
CA PRO A 254 34.94 38.34 -11.07
C PRO A 254 34.83 37.62 -12.44
N LYS A 255 34.71 36.28 -12.46
CA LYS A 255 34.64 35.48 -13.68
C LYS A 255 33.26 34.83 -13.91
N LEU A 256 32.36 34.94 -12.97
CA LEU A 256 31.04 34.30 -13.03
C LEU A 256 29.97 35.29 -12.55
N SER A 257 29.05 35.66 -13.41
CA SER A 257 27.94 36.52 -13.03
C SER A 257 26.98 35.82 -12.04
N ALA A 258 26.28 36.61 -11.24
CA ALA A 258 25.27 36.08 -10.31
C ALA A 258 24.24 35.22 -11.02
N ARG A 259 23.81 35.61 -12.23
CA ARG A 259 22.83 34.88 -12.99
C ARG A 259 23.38 33.53 -13.53
N GLU A 260 24.64 33.46 -13.94
CA GLU A 260 25.29 32.23 -14.40
C GLU A 260 25.52 31.26 -13.21
N ALA A 261 25.94 31.78 -12.05
CA ALA A 261 26.05 31.01 -10.83
C ALA A 261 24.66 30.38 -10.47
N ALA A 262 23.63 31.24 -10.41
CA ALA A 262 22.26 30.78 -10.14
C ALA A 262 21.76 29.77 -11.17
N LYS A 263 22.10 29.92 -12.47
CA LYS A 263 21.76 28.94 -13.50
C LYS A 263 22.35 27.56 -13.19
N THR A 264 23.61 27.52 -12.77
CA THR A 264 24.30 26.26 -12.43
C THR A 264 23.64 25.58 -11.23
N ASP A 265 23.39 26.31 -10.15
CA ASP A 265 22.80 25.80 -8.93
C ASP A 265 21.36 25.31 -9.16
N LEU A 266 20.55 26.12 -9.85
CA LEU A 266 19.15 25.78 -10.16
C LEU A 266 19.04 24.56 -11.09
N ALA A 267 19.89 24.45 -12.11
CA ALA A 267 19.86 23.31 -13.02
C ALA A 267 20.20 21.99 -12.30
N ALA A 268 21.23 22.02 -11.44
CA ALA A 268 21.64 20.86 -10.67
C ALA A 268 20.58 20.45 -9.63
N PHE A 269 20.05 21.43 -8.88
CA PHE A 269 19.01 21.18 -7.90
C PHE A 269 17.72 20.66 -8.54
N ALA A 270 17.26 21.34 -9.61
CA ALA A 270 16.03 20.96 -10.30
C ALA A 270 16.16 19.58 -10.98
N ARG A 271 17.33 19.18 -11.50
CA ARG A 271 17.57 17.84 -12.03
C ARG A 271 17.30 16.77 -10.96
N ARG A 272 17.81 16.94 -9.75
CA ARG A 272 17.59 16.03 -8.63
C ARG A 272 16.13 16.04 -8.19
N ALA A 273 15.56 17.26 -7.97
CA ALA A 273 14.19 17.45 -7.51
C ALA A 273 13.14 16.89 -8.51
N PHE A 274 13.35 17.11 -9.82
CA PHE A 274 12.46 16.61 -10.88
C PHE A 274 12.79 15.18 -11.34
N ARG A 275 13.86 14.61 -10.80
CA ARG A 275 14.27 13.21 -11.05
C ARG A 275 14.52 12.89 -12.52
N ARG A 276 14.90 13.91 -13.31
CA ARG A 276 15.18 13.84 -14.74
C ARG A 276 16.00 15.05 -15.21
N PRO A 277 16.59 15.02 -16.40
CA PRO A 277 17.16 16.22 -17.00
C PRO A 277 16.13 17.36 -17.11
N VAL A 278 16.60 18.58 -16.91
CA VAL A 278 15.79 19.80 -16.98
C VAL A 278 16.17 20.55 -18.24
N GLY A 279 15.17 20.94 -19.02
CA GLY A 279 15.37 21.69 -20.26
C GLY A 279 15.72 23.16 -19.99
N ASP A 280 16.39 23.79 -20.98
CA ASP A 280 16.77 25.21 -20.89
C ASP A 280 15.58 26.16 -20.63
N ASP A 281 14.41 25.85 -21.18
CA ASP A 281 13.18 26.61 -20.95
C ASP A 281 12.68 26.50 -19.51
N GLU A 282 12.84 25.34 -18.89
CA GLU A 282 12.47 25.13 -17.48
C GLU A 282 13.42 25.91 -16.56
N VAL A 283 14.72 25.80 -16.81
CA VAL A 283 15.73 26.57 -16.08
C VAL A 283 15.52 28.08 -16.27
N SER A 284 15.18 28.52 -17.49
CA SER A 284 14.90 29.94 -17.77
C SER A 284 13.70 30.47 -17.01
N ARG A 285 12.64 29.67 -16.85
CA ARG A 285 11.48 30.06 -16.01
C ARG A 285 11.85 30.18 -14.53
N LEU A 286 12.69 29.31 -14.00
CA LEU A 286 13.19 29.39 -12.63
C LEU A 286 14.10 30.62 -12.47
N LEU A 287 14.99 30.89 -13.43
CA LEU A 287 15.83 32.09 -13.44
C LEU A 287 15.02 33.37 -13.47
N SER A 288 13.83 33.40 -14.09
CA SER A 288 13.00 34.61 -14.05
C SER A 288 12.58 34.99 -12.64
N LEU A 289 12.39 34.03 -11.73
CA LEU A 289 12.12 34.31 -10.30
C LEU A 289 13.37 34.94 -9.63
N PHE A 290 14.54 34.40 -9.91
CA PHE A 290 15.81 34.95 -9.46
C PHE A 290 16.01 36.38 -9.99
N ASP A 291 15.82 36.63 -11.28
CA ASP A 291 15.98 37.94 -11.93
C ASP A 291 15.01 38.97 -11.32
N HIS A 292 13.76 38.59 -11.05
CA HIS A 292 12.79 39.46 -10.37
C HIS A 292 13.23 39.86 -8.94
N ALA A 293 13.80 38.93 -8.19
CA ALA A 293 14.29 39.18 -6.84
C ALA A 293 15.54 40.10 -6.89
N GLN A 294 16.50 39.85 -7.81
CA GLN A 294 17.65 40.71 -8.03
C GLN A 294 17.23 42.14 -8.42
N ALA A 295 16.23 42.29 -9.26
CA ALA A 295 15.71 43.59 -9.68
C ALA A 295 15.07 44.37 -8.54
N ARG A 296 14.66 43.73 -7.44
CA ARG A 296 14.22 44.38 -6.19
C ARG A 296 15.37 44.78 -5.26
N GLY A 297 16.59 44.33 -5.57
CA GLY A 297 17.76 44.57 -4.73
C GLY A 297 18.05 43.48 -3.70
N ASP A 298 17.40 42.31 -3.84
CA ASP A 298 17.63 41.18 -2.94
C ASP A 298 19.07 40.63 -3.14
N SER A 299 19.67 40.08 -2.09
CA SER A 299 20.98 39.41 -2.19
C SER A 299 20.97 38.21 -3.13
N PHE A 300 22.14 37.70 -3.53
CA PHE A 300 22.26 36.50 -4.35
C PHE A 300 21.52 35.31 -3.72
N GLU A 301 21.78 35.02 -2.43
CA GLU A 301 21.18 33.90 -1.72
C GLU A 301 19.65 34.07 -1.57
N ALA A 302 19.17 35.27 -1.25
CA ALA A 302 17.73 35.53 -1.14
C ALA A 302 17.02 35.35 -2.49
N SER A 303 17.66 35.81 -3.59
CA SER A 303 17.13 35.64 -4.94
C SER A 303 17.13 34.17 -5.38
N LEU A 304 18.22 33.46 -5.08
CA LEU A 304 18.31 32.02 -5.36
C LEU A 304 17.28 31.21 -4.56
N ARG A 305 17.08 31.54 -3.28
CA ARG A 305 16.07 30.94 -2.42
C ARG A 305 14.66 31.04 -3.01
N LEU A 306 14.28 32.19 -3.57
CA LEU A 306 12.98 32.36 -4.22
C LEU A 306 12.83 31.42 -5.43
N ALA A 307 13.88 31.26 -6.24
CA ALA A 307 13.85 30.36 -7.38
C ALA A 307 13.83 28.88 -6.96
N LEU A 308 14.58 28.50 -5.91
CA LEU A 308 14.54 27.17 -5.32
C LEU A 308 13.16 26.83 -4.72
N LYS A 309 12.50 27.80 -4.08
CA LYS A 309 11.10 27.64 -3.64
C LYS A 309 10.19 27.31 -4.83
N GLY A 310 10.41 27.98 -5.99
CA GLY A 310 9.71 27.64 -7.23
C GLY A 310 9.91 26.19 -7.68
N VAL A 311 11.08 25.59 -7.43
CA VAL A 311 11.32 24.15 -7.68
C VAL A 311 10.52 23.31 -6.72
N LEU A 312 10.56 23.57 -5.41
CA LEU A 312 9.90 22.73 -4.38
C LEU A 312 8.37 22.76 -4.41
N ILE A 313 7.77 23.78 -5.01
CA ILE A 313 6.32 23.85 -5.22
C ILE A 313 5.89 23.47 -6.64
N SER A 314 6.83 23.10 -7.49
CA SER A 314 6.55 22.70 -8.86
C SER A 314 5.80 21.37 -8.91
N PRO A 315 4.79 21.21 -9.81
CA PRO A 315 4.21 19.91 -10.06
C PRO A 315 5.23 18.83 -10.45
N HIS A 316 6.34 19.22 -11.10
CA HIS A 316 7.43 18.28 -11.43
C HIS A 316 8.15 17.72 -10.22
N PHE A 317 8.13 18.45 -9.10
CA PHE A 317 8.65 17.97 -7.81
C PHE A 317 7.58 17.19 -7.04
N LEU A 318 6.39 17.78 -6.90
CA LEU A 318 5.32 17.26 -6.04
C LEU A 318 4.66 15.99 -6.57
N PHE A 319 4.76 15.72 -7.89
CA PHE A 319 4.12 14.57 -8.53
C PHE A 319 5.11 13.61 -9.16
N LEU A 320 4.76 12.34 -9.10
CA LEU A 320 5.36 11.31 -9.93
C LEU A 320 4.56 11.25 -11.23
N VAL A 321 5.17 11.75 -12.31
CA VAL A 321 4.54 11.84 -13.62
C VAL A 321 5.18 10.84 -14.58
N GLU A 322 4.34 10.04 -15.22
CA GLU A 322 4.76 9.14 -16.29
C GLU A 322 4.27 9.70 -17.63
N PRO A 323 5.19 10.18 -18.49
CA PRO A 323 4.81 10.80 -19.76
C PRO A 323 4.04 9.82 -20.65
N LYS A 324 2.94 10.28 -21.27
CA LYS A 324 2.20 9.51 -22.27
C LYS A 324 2.88 9.66 -23.63
N PRO A 325 3.06 8.56 -24.40
CA PRO A 325 3.52 8.66 -25.79
C PRO A 325 2.41 9.24 -26.67
N ALA A 326 2.81 9.81 -27.80
CA ALA A 326 1.87 10.37 -28.80
C ALA A 326 1.04 9.27 -29.51
N LYS A 327 1.47 8.02 -29.46
CA LYS A 327 0.80 6.88 -30.11
C LYS A 327 0.05 6.05 -29.09
N GLU A 328 -1.14 5.60 -29.49
CA GLU A 328 -1.91 4.62 -28.74
C GLU A 328 -1.19 3.27 -28.71
N GLY A 329 -1.24 2.59 -27.58
CA GLY A 329 -0.70 1.25 -27.45
C GLY A 329 0.08 1.01 -26.16
N ILE A 330 0.61 -0.21 -26.04
CA ILE A 330 1.51 -0.60 -24.96
C ILE A 330 2.89 -0.03 -25.24
N TYR A 331 3.47 0.64 -24.24
CA TYR A 331 4.82 1.18 -24.31
C TYR A 331 5.60 0.89 -23.03
N ARG A 332 6.90 0.72 -23.17
CA ARG A 332 7.81 0.61 -22.03
C ARG A 332 8.00 2.00 -21.41
N LEU A 333 8.02 2.07 -20.10
CA LEU A 333 8.40 3.30 -19.38
C LEU A 333 9.82 3.72 -19.75
N GLY A 334 10.02 5.02 -19.90
CA GLY A 334 11.36 5.59 -20.01
C GLY A 334 12.17 5.36 -18.73
N ASP A 335 13.49 5.40 -18.81
CA ASP A 335 14.38 5.03 -17.72
C ASP A 335 14.27 5.98 -16.51
N TYR A 336 13.99 7.28 -16.69
CA TYR A 336 13.78 8.22 -15.58
C TYR A 336 12.47 7.95 -14.78
N PRO A 337 11.29 7.77 -15.42
CA PRO A 337 10.11 7.30 -14.71
C PRO A 337 10.31 5.94 -14.02
N LEU A 338 11.08 5.03 -14.67
CA LEU A 338 11.40 3.73 -14.08
C LEU A 338 12.31 3.87 -12.85
N ALA A 339 13.32 4.76 -12.90
CA ALA A 339 14.18 5.08 -11.77
C ALA A 339 13.36 5.63 -10.59
N SER A 340 12.46 6.57 -10.87
CA SER A 340 11.55 7.13 -9.86
C SER A 340 10.64 6.05 -9.27
N ARG A 341 10.02 5.21 -10.11
CA ARG A 341 9.15 4.13 -9.63
C ARG A 341 9.91 3.16 -8.73
N LEU A 342 11.12 2.76 -9.12
CA LEU A 342 11.94 1.83 -8.35
C LEU A 342 12.38 2.45 -7.01
N SER A 343 12.81 3.72 -6.99
CA SER A 343 13.27 4.37 -5.78
C SER A 343 12.13 4.66 -4.79
N TYR A 344 10.98 5.12 -5.25
CA TYR A 344 9.82 5.34 -4.39
C TYR A 344 9.20 4.04 -3.88
N PHE A 345 9.30 2.95 -4.64
CA PHE A 345 8.91 1.63 -4.15
C PHE A 345 9.80 1.14 -3.01
N LEU A 346 11.12 1.19 -3.17
CA LEU A 346 12.06 0.56 -2.24
C LEU A 346 12.53 1.49 -1.11
N TRP A 347 12.58 2.80 -1.36
CA TRP A 347 13.11 3.80 -0.45
C TRP A 347 12.10 4.86 -0.02
N SER A 348 10.92 4.89 -0.65
CA SER A 348 9.93 5.98 -0.49
C SER A 348 10.58 7.35 -0.66
N SER A 349 11.57 7.46 -1.53
CA SER A 349 12.35 8.68 -1.80
C SER A 349 12.81 8.75 -3.26
N MET A 350 13.46 9.87 -3.62
CA MET A 350 13.95 10.11 -4.96
C MET A 350 15.07 9.15 -5.38
N PRO A 351 15.27 8.92 -6.71
CA PRO A 351 16.39 8.13 -7.21
C PRO A 351 17.74 8.79 -6.87
N ASP A 352 18.73 7.96 -6.55
CA ASP A 352 20.11 8.41 -6.36
C ASP A 352 20.83 8.64 -7.69
N GLU A 353 22.05 9.15 -7.59
CA GLU A 353 22.85 9.48 -8.76
C GLU A 353 23.20 8.24 -9.60
N GLU A 354 23.31 7.05 -9.00
CA GLU A 354 23.57 5.81 -9.74
C GLU A 354 22.37 5.44 -10.63
N LEU A 355 21.14 5.50 -10.09
CA LEU A 355 19.91 5.28 -10.86
C LEU A 355 19.76 6.32 -11.98
N LEU A 356 20.01 7.61 -11.69
CA LEU A 356 19.95 8.67 -12.70
C LEU A 356 20.99 8.48 -13.79
N LYS A 357 22.21 8.06 -13.46
CA LYS A 357 23.28 7.77 -14.43
C LYS A 357 22.93 6.57 -15.32
N LEU A 358 22.33 5.52 -14.77
CA LEU A 358 21.84 4.40 -15.57
C LEU A 358 20.70 4.83 -16.50
N ALA A 359 19.84 5.74 -16.04
CA ALA A 359 18.78 6.32 -16.87
C ALA A 359 19.36 7.21 -17.99
N ASP A 360 20.39 8.03 -17.72
CA ASP A 360 21.11 8.81 -18.75
C ASP A 360 21.70 7.90 -19.83
N GLN A 361 22.19 6.73 -19.43
CA GLN A 361 22.77 5.73 -20.33
C GLN A 361 21.72 4.87 -21.05
N ARG A 362 20.42 5.01 -20.72
CA ARG A 362 19.31 4.20 -21.22
C ARG A 362 19.47 2.69 -20.95
N ARG A 363 20.08 2.35 -19.81
CA ARG A 363 20.40 0.97 -19.42
C ARG A 363 19.54 0.44 -18.29
N LEU A 364 18.85 1.32 -17.56
CA LEU A 364 18.06 0.92 -16.38
C LEU A 364 16.95 -0.08 -16.75
N GLY A 365 16.42 -0.02 -17.97
CA GLY A 365 15.39 -0.95 -18.44
C GLY A 365 15.89 -2.37 -18.78
N GLU A 366 17.19 -2.65 -18.74
CA GLU A 366 17.78 -3.98 -18.93
C GLU A 366 17.45 -4.86 -17.71
N SER A 367 16.95 -6.08 -17.92
CA SER A 367 16.49 -6.94 -16.80
C SER A 367 17.59 -7.25 -15.78
N ASP A 368 18.82 -7.51 -16.24
CA ASP A 368 19.94 -7.80 -15.34
C ASP A 368 20.39 -6.57 -14.57
N VAL A 369 20.35 -5.38 -15.18
CA VAL A 369 20.63 -4.12 -14.51
C VAL A 369 19.57 -3.85 -13.42
N LEU A 370 18.28 -4.05 -13.72
CA LEU A 370 17.22 -3.91 -12.73
C LEU A 370 17.40 -4.85 -11.54
N ARG A 371 17.72 -6.14 -11.77
CA ARG A 371 18.01 -7.08 -10.69
C ARG A 371 19.18 -6.62 -9.81
N GLN A 372 20.26 -6.16 -10.45
CA GLN A 372 21.42 -5.64 -9.72
C GLN A 372 21.05 -4.42 -8.88
N GLN A 373 20.24 -3.49 -9.41
CA GLN A 373 19.80 -2.32 -8.69
C GLN A 373 18.86 -2.69 -7.53
N VAL A 374 17.92 -3.61 -7.71
CA VAL A 374 17.07 -4.12 -6.60
C VAL A 374 17.94 -4.65 -5.47
N ARG A 375 18.91 -5.52 -5.76
CA ARG A 375 19.81 -6.11 -4.72
C ARG A 375 20.67 -5.05 -4.04
N ARG A 376 21.17 -4.05 -4.79
CA ARG A 376 21.91 -2.92 -4.23
C ARG A 376 21.01 -2.11 -3.30
N MET A 377 19.82 -1.75 -3.77
CA MET A 377 18.89 -0.88 -3.07
C MET A 377 18.34 -1.52 -1.79
N LEU A 378 18.14 -2.82 -1.76
CA LEU A 378 17.74 -3.54 -0.54
C LEU A 378 18.82 -3.51 0.56
N LYS A 379 20.10 -3.41 0.17
CA LYS A 379 21.22 -3.27 1.12
C LYS A 379 21.46 -1.83 1.58
N ASP A 380 20.88 -0.87 0.91
CA ASP A 380 20.98 0.55 1.27
C ASP A 380 20.14 0.83 2.53
N PRO A 381 20.63 1.65 3.48
CA PRO A 381 19.87 2.00 4.69
C PRO A 381 18.46 2.57 4.40
N ARG A 382 18.26 3.28 3.29
CA ARG A 382 16.96 3.83 2.87
C ARG A 382 15.89 2.76 2.65
N SER A 383 16.26 1.51 2.41
CA SER A 383 15.30 0.40 2.30
C SER A 383 14.54 0.11 3.60
N ARG A 384 14.94 0.74 4.72
CA ARG A 384 14.16 0.79 5.95
C ARG A 384 12.74 1.30 5.70
N ALA A 385 12.53 2.16 4.71
CA ALA A 385 11.22 2.65 4.28
C ALA A 385 10.20 1.53 3.96
N LEU A 386 10.66 0.34 3.55
CA LEU A 386 9.77 -0.82 3.38
C LEU A 386 9.15 -1.27 4.72
N GLY A 387 9.88 -1.18 5.82
CA GLY A 387 9.35 -1.42 7.16
C GLY A 387 8.46 -0.27 7.64
N GLU A 388 8.94 0.96 7.53
CA GLU A 388 8.29 2.16 8.07
C GLU A 388 7.00 2.54 7.35
N ASN A 389 6.95 2.34 6.03
CA ASN A 389 5.82 2.74 5.21
C ASN A 389 4.98 1.53 4.75
N PHE A 390 5.55 0.58 4.00
CA PHE A 390 4.80 -0.57 3.53
C PHE A 390 4.31 -1.45 4.69
N ALA A 391 5.24 -1.92 5.57
CA ALA A 391 4.85 -2.86 6.61
C ALA A 391 3.91 -2.23 7.66
N ALA A 392 4.15 -0.98 8.07
CA ALA A 392 3.28 -0.31 9.04
C ALA A 392 1.83 -0.18 8.53
N GLN A 393 1.64 0.08 7.24
CA GLN A 393 0.31 0.15 6.62
C GLN A 393 -0.30 -1.23 6.45
N TRP A 394 0.45 -2.19 5.89
CA TRP A 394 -0.02 -3.57 5.72
C TRP A 394 -0.48 -4.19 7.03
N LEU A 395 0.29 -4.00 8.11
CA LEU A 395 -0.05 -4.54 9.44
C LEU A 395 -1.14 -3.76 10.17
N GLY A 396 -1.54 -2.59 9.66
CA GLY A 396 -2.57 -1.73 10.28
C GLY A 396 -2.11 -1.05 11.56
N ILE A 397 -0.81 -0.78 11.72
CA ILE A 397 -0.20 -0.24 12.95
C ILE A 397 0.15 1.24 12.89
N THR A 398 -0.21 1.93 11.81
CA THR A 398 0.09 3.37 11.63
C THR A 398 -0.54 4.25 12.71
N ALA A 399 -1.74 3.89 13.19
CA ALA A 399 -2.47 4.62 14.22
C ALA A 399 -2.17 4.16 15.66
N LEU A 400 -1.18 3.27 15.85
CA LEU A 400 -0.82 2.76 17.19
C LEU A 400 -0.39 3.90 18.13
N GLY A 401 -1.00 3.99 19.28
CA GLY A 401 -0.76 5.06 20.25
C GLY A 401 -1.56 6.36 19.99
N GLY A 402 -2.25 6.46 18.84
CA GLY A 402 -3.15 7.56 18.49
C GLY A 402 -4.61 7.25 18.82
N VAL A 403 -5.46 7.18 17.77
CA VAL A 403 -6.92 7.01 17.90
C VAL A 403 -7.34 5.72 18.62
N SER A 404 -6.59 4.63 18.41
CA SER A 404 -6.85 3.31 19.05
C SER A 404 -5.98 3.10 20.29
N ARG A 405 -5.88 4.11 21.16
CA ARG A 405 -5.07 4.03 22.37
C ARG A 405 -5.75 3.17 23.44
N PRO A 406 -5.03 2.21 24.07
CA PRO A 406 -5.50 1.52 25.27
C PRO A 406 -5.86 2.49 26.40
N ASP A 407 -6.89 2.16 27.19
CA ASP A 407 -7.34 2.99 28.30
C ASP A 407 -6.24 3.11 29.38
N PRO A 408 -5.79 4.34 29.73
CA PRO A 408 -4.66 4.52 30.66
C PRO A 408 -4.96 4.11 32.10
N LYS A 409 -6.23 3.96 32.50
CA LYS A 409 -6.59 3.43 33.80
C LYS A 409 -6.49 1.91 33.84
N ARG A 410 -6.80 1.26 32.71
CA ARG A 410 -6.75 -0.19 32.57
C ARG A 410 -5.33 -0.68 32.30
N PHE A 411 -4.58 0.09 31.51
CA PHE A 411 -3.23 -0.24 31.04
C PHE A 411 -2.27 0.94 31.29
N PRO A 412 -1.97 1.26 32.56
CA PRO A 412 -1.16 2.42 32.93
C PRO A 412 0.30 2.33 32.41
N GLU A 413 0.76 1.14 32.08
CA GLU A 413 2.08 0.91 31.48
C GLU A 413 2.16 1.21 29.98
N PHE A 414 1.02 1.44 29.31
CA PHE A 414 1.00 1.79 27.89
C PHE A 414 1.16 3.31 27.73
N ASP A 415 2.33 3.72 27.33
CA ASP A 415 2.72 5.10 27.04
C ASP A 415 3.23 5.24 25.59
N ASP A 416 3.61 6.45 25.21
CA ASP A 416 4.09 6.75 23.85
C ASP A 416 5.44 6.06 23.56
N GLU A 417 6.28 5.88 24.58
CA GLU A 417 7.56 5.19 24.46
C GLU A 417 7.34 3.69 24.14
N LEU A 418 6.40 3.06 24.84
CA LEU A 418 6.04 1.66 24.58
C LEU A 418 5.38 1.51 23.19
N ALA A 419 4.48 2.42 22.83
CA ALA A 419 3.87 2.41 21.50
C ALA A 419 4.90 2.56 20.38
N ALA A 420 5.87 3.45 20.56
CA ALA A 420 6.98 3.63 19.62
C ALA A 420 7.84 2.36 19.53
N ALA A 421 8.19 1.74 20.66
CA ALA A 421 8.98 0.51 20.69
C ALA A 421 8.24 -0.67 20.03
N MET A 422 6.93 -0.80 20.22
CA MET A 422 6.11 -1.81 19.55
C MET A 422 6.07 -1.60 18.03
N ARG A 423 5.94 -0.34 17.57
CA ARG A 423 5.97 -0.02 16.14
C ARG A 423 7.34 -0.34 15.55
N GLU A 424 8.38 0.05 16.25
CA GLU A 424 9.77 -0.17 15.83
C GLU A 424 10.12 -1.66 15.73
N GLU A 425 9.61 -2.51 16.64
CA GLU A 425 9.72 -3.96 16.53
C GLU A 425 9.19 -4.47 15.19
N ALA A 426 7.99 -4.04 14.81
CA ALA A 426 7.34 -4.49 13.58
C ALA A 426 8.10 -4.00 12.33
N VAL A 427 8.55 -2.75 12.33
CA VAL A 427 9.37 -2.14 11.28
C VAL A 427 10.68 -2.90 11.08
N GLU A 428 11.40 -3.16 12.18
CA GLU A 428 12.66 -3.89 12.12
C GLU A 428 12.46 -5.35 11.75
N PHE A 429 11.40 -6.00 12.25
CA PHE A 429 11.14 -7.41 11.97
C PHE A 429 10.85 -7.65 10.48
N VAL A 430 9.88 -6.93 9.90
CA VAL A 430 9.55 -7.06 8.47
C VAL A 430 10.71 -6.53 7.62
N GLY A 431 11.28 -5.39 7.98
CA GLY A 431 12.44 -4.82 7.31
C GLY A 431 13.64 -5.78 7.28
N HIS A 432 13.88 -6.52 8.36
CA HIS A 432 14.95 -7.53 8.41
C HIS A 432 14.73 -8.66 7.41
N VAL A 433 13.50 -9.17 7.30
CA VAL A 433 13.17 -10.22 6.34
C VAL A 433 13.41 -9.73 4.91
N LEU A 434 12.94 -8.52 4.57
CA LEU A 434 13.06 -7.98 3.22
C LEU A 434 14.49 -7.55 2.87
N ARG A 435 15.17 -6.80 3.75
CA ARG A 435 16.51 -6.24 3.50
C ARG A 435 17.63 -7.29 3.51
N ASN A 436 17.49 -8.32 4.35
CA ASN A 436 18.50 -9.37 4.46
C ASN A 436 18.16 -10.61 3.63
N ASP A 437 17.23 -10.47 2.70
CA ASP A 437 16.86 -11.51 1.74
C ASP A 437 16.54 -12.85 2.43
N ARG A 438 15.74 -12.78 3.48
CA ARG A 438 15.30 -13.95 4.24
C ARG A 438 14.12 -14.62 3.56
N SER A 439 13.78 -15.82 4.00
CA SER A 439 12.52 -16.45 3.58
C SER A 439 11.33 -15.66 4.10
N LEU A 440 10.35 -15.37 3.22
CA LEU A 440 9.09 -14.72 3.60
C LEU A 440 8.30 -15.55 4.64
N MET A 441 8.58 -16.86 4.74
CA MET A 441 7.96 -17.73 5.74
C MET A 441 8.37 -17.36 7.17
N GLU A 442 9.50 -16.65 7.37
CA GLU A 442 9.89 -16.12 8.67
C GLU A 442 8.88 -15.07 9.18
N LEU A 443 8.12 -14.42 8.29
CA LEU A 443 7.02 -13.54 8.70
C LEU A 443 5.95 -14.31 9.47
N LEU A 444 5.68 -15.56 9.11
CA LEU A 444 4.71 -16.41 9.82
C LEU A 444 5.30 -17.07 11.08
N ASP A 445 6.49 -17.64 10.99
CA ASP A 445 7.09 -18.43 12.10
C ASP A 445 8.60 -18.19 12.24
N ALA A 446 8.99 -17.02 12.78
CA ALA A 446 10.35 -16.74 13.19
C ALA A 446 10.61 -17.18 14.64
N ASP A 447 11.87 -17.53 14.92
CA ASP A 447 12.38 -17.84 16.26
C ASP A 447 13.09 -16.65 16.92
N TYR A 448 12.90 -15.44 16.36
CA TYR A 448 13.47 -14.18 16.82
C TYR A 448 12.48 -13.03 16.70
N THR A 449 12.79 -11.94 17.40
CA THR A 449 12.15 -10.63 17.20
C THR A 449 13.17 -9.50 17.45
N PHE A 450 12.71 -8.24 17.45
CA PHE A 450 13.55 -7.07 17.70
C PHE A 450 13.07 -6.34 18.95
N LEU A 451 13.96 -6.16 19.93
CA LEU A 451 13.58 -5.59 21.23
C LEU A 451 14.61 -4.55 21.67
N ASN A 452 14.11 -3.48 22.28
CA ASN A 452 14.85 -2.64 23.21
C ASN A 452 14.50 -3.04 24.67
N GLU A 453 15.11 -2.40 25.65
CA GLU A 453 14.88 -2.70 27.07
C GLU A 453 13.41 -2.52 27.47
N ARG A 454 12.75 -1.45 26.95
CA ARG A 454 11.36 -1.12 27.28
C ARG A 454 10.39 -2.23 26.83
N LEU A 455 10.57 -2.70 25.59
CA LEU A 455 9.71 -3.74 25.03
C LEU A 455 10.06 -5.14 25.57
N ALA A 456 11.33 -5.42 25.83
CA ALA A 456 11.76 -6.68 26.46
C ALA A 456 11.14 -6.83 27.87
N LYS A 457 11.14 -5.76 28.64
CA LYS A 457 10.45 -5.71 29.96
C LYS A 457 8.95 -5.98 29.83
N HIS A 458 8.32 -5.39 28.81
CA HIS A 458 6.91 -5.60 28.52
C HIS A 458 6.58 -7.06 28.16
N TYR A 459 7.49 -7.74 27.47
CA TYR A 459 7.37 -9.16 27.12
C TYR A 459 7.82 -10.13 28.21
N GLY A 460 8.42 -9.63 29.30
CA GLY A 460 9.02 -10.46 30.33
C GLY A 460 10.32 -11.14 29.90
N ILE A 461 11.00 -10.62 28.87
CA ILE A 461 12.26 -11.13 28.35
C ILE A 461 13.41 -10.38 29.04
N THR A 462 14.35 -11.14 29.61
CA THR A 462 15.52 -10.59 30.31
C THR A 462 16.75 -10.50 29.41
N GLY A 463 17.77 -9.75 29.85
CA GLY A 463 19.06 -9.66 29.16
C GLY A 463 19.13 -8.65 28.02
N VAL A 464 18.10 -7.82 27.85
CA VAL A 464 18.09 -6.70 26.89
C VAL A 464 18.16 -5.39 27.66
N SER A 465 19.08 -4.50 27.29
CA SER A 465 19.26 -3.19 27.92
C SER A 465 19.46 -2.08 26.89
N GLY A 466 19.05 -0.85 27.25
CA GLY A 466 19.16 0.35 26.42
C GLY A 466 18.02 0.55 25.42
N THR A 467 18.07 1.67 24.71
CA THR A 467 16.98 2.16 23.84
C THR A 467 17.01 1.57 22.43
N GLU A 468 18.17 1.09 21.98
CA GLU A 468 18.36 0.59 20.62
C GLU A 468 17.70 -0.78 20.42
N MET A 469 16.97 -0.92 19.30
CA MET A 469 16.42 -2.21 18.87
C MET A 469 17.53 -3.18 18.49
N ARG A 470 17.43 -4.40 18.96
CA ARG A 470 18.34 -5.48 18.60
C ARG A 470 17.62 -6.78 18.36
N LYS A 471 18.15 -7.60 17.48
CA LYS A 471 17.64 -8.94 17.22
C LYS A 471 17.82 -9.81 18.47
N VAL A 472 16.75 -10.40 18.95
CA VAL A 472 16.70 -11.26 20.14
C VAL A 472 16.12 -12.62 19.76
N GLN A 473 16.82 -13.68 20.13
CA GLN A 473 16.37 -15.05 19.94
C GLN A 473 15.26 -15.37 20.96
N LEU A 474 14.15 -15.89 20.50
CA LEU A 474 13.04 -16.29 21.36
C LEU A 474 13.30 -17.69 21.94
N VAL A 475 13.46 -17.76 23.26
CA VAL A 475 13.67 -19.02 23.98
C VAL A 475 12.38 -19.85 24.01
N ASP A 476 11.26 -19.19 24.30
CA ASP A 476 9.93 -19.82 24.32
C ASP A 476 9.13 -19.44 23.07
N ARG A 477 9.18 -20.29 22.07
CA ARG A 477 8.43 -20.14 20.83
C ARG A 477 6.95 -20.49 20.97
N THR A 478 6.54 -21.07 22.09
CA THR A 478 5.11 -21.40 22.30
C THR A 478 4.28 -20.14 22.52
N GLN A 479 4.89 -19.09 23.09
CA GLN A 479 4.22 -17.81 23.30
C GLN A 479 4.32 -16.90 22.10
N ARG A 480 5.56 -16.56 21.65
CA ARG A 480 5.78 -15.55 20.61
C ARG A 480 6.51 -16.12 19.39
N GLY A 481 6.41 -15.38 18.28
CA GLY A 481 7.09 -15.64 17.02
C GLY A 481 6.28 -15.16 15.83
N GLY A 482 6.95 -14.67 14.79
CA GLY A 482 6.33 -14.12 13.59
C GLY A 482 5.37 -12.96 13.85
N LEU A 483 4.60 -12.59 12.84
CA LEU A 483 3.66 -11.45 12.87
C LEU A 483 2.62 -11.55 14.00
N LEU A 484 2.14 -12.76 14.30
CA LEU A 484 1.11 -12.99 15.34
C LEU A 484 1.60 -12.68 16.75
N GLY A 485 2.92 -12.63 16.95
CA GLY A 485 3.53 -12.32 18.25
C GLY A 485 3.83 -10.83 18.47
N LEU A 486 3.70 -9.97 17.47
CA LEU A 486 4.00 -8.55 17.54
C LEU A 486 2.97 -7.79 18.38
N ALA A 487 3.41 -7.12 19.44
CA ALA A 487 2.50 -6.36 20.30
C ALA A 487 1.82 -5.21 19.55
N ALA A 488 2.46 -4.62 18.54
CA ALA A 488 1.84 -3.59 17.70
C ALA A 488 0.58 -4.10 17.01
N VAL A 489 0.61 -5.29 16.41
CA VAL A 489 -0.54 -5.93 15.74
C VAL A 489 -1.62 -6.27 16.76
N LEU A 490 -1.24 -6.91 17.87
CA LEU A 490 -2.18 -7.33 18.92
C LEU A 490 -2.90 -6.15 19.56
N THR A 491 -2.21 -5.02 19.73
CA THR A 491 -2.79 -3.79 20.29
C THR A 491 -3.69 -3.09 19.29
N SER A 492 -3.26 -2.94 18.03
CA SER A 492 -4.07 -2.32 16.98
C SER A 492 -5.34 -3.10 16.65
N THR A 493 -5.37 -4.39 16.95
CA THR A 493 -6.53 -5.28 16.78
C THR A 493 -7.31 -5.54 18.09
N SER A 494 -7.19 -4.64 19.04
CA SER A 494 -7.90 -4.66 20.33
C SER A 494 -8.74 -3.40 20.53
N TYR A 495 -9.69 -3.44 21.45
CA TYR A 495 -10.40 -2.26 21.94
C TYR A 495 -9.66 -1.62 23.10
N PRO A 496 -9.93 -0.34 23.43
CA PRO A 496 -9.25 0.35 24.52
C PRO A 496 -9.29 -0.38 25.87
N LEU A 497 -10.38 -1.08 26.17
CA LEU A 497 -10.59 -1.73 27.47
C LEU A 497 -10.42 -3.26 27.45
N ARG A 498 -10.39 -3.89 26.25
CA ARG A 498 -10.37 -5.35 26.13
C ARG A 498 -9.79 -5.82 24.81
N THR A 499 -9.47 -7.10 24.72
CA THR A 499 -9.16 -7.79 23.46
C THR A 499 -10.39 -7.89 22.54
N SER A 500 -10.13 -8.16 21.27
CA SER A 500 -11.17 -8.45 20.30
C SER A 500 -10.79 -9.65 19.42
N PRO A 501 -11.28 -10.86 19.77
CA PRO A 501 -11.10 -12.02 18.89
C PRO A 501 -11.60 -11.76 17.48
N VAL A 502 -12.69 -11.02 17.32
CA VAL A 502 -13.24 -10.67 16.00
C VAL A 502 -12.25 -9.84 15.16
N LEU A 503 -11.69 -8.75 15.73
CA LEU A 503 -10.73 -7.91 15.02
C LEU A 503 -9.42 -8.65 14.73
N ARG A 504 -8.93 -9.46 15.69
CA ARG A 504 -7.73 -10.28 15.52
C ARG A 504 -7.93 -11.34 14.44
N GLY A 505 -9.06 -12.04 14.46
CA GLY A 505 -9.40 -13.05 13.46
C GLY A 505 -9.63 -12.45 12.08
N LYS A 506 -10.33 -11.31 12.01
CA LYS A 506 -10.47 -10.54 10.77
C LYS A 506 -9.13 -10.16 10.19
N TRP A 507 -8.22 -9.63 11.01
CA TRP A 507 -6.88 -9.26 10.59
C TRP A 507 -6.10 -10.46 10.03
N VAL A 508 -6.18 -11.64 10.66
CA VAL A 508 -5.55 -12.86 10.13
C VAL A 508 -6.13 -13.25 8.78
N LEU A 509 -7.46 -13.19 8.62
CA LEU A 509 -8.12 -13.50 7.34
C LEU A 509 -7.71 -12.51 6.25
N GLU A 510 -7.79 -11.20 6.51
CA GLU A 510 -7.58 -10.18 5.48
C GLU A 510 -6.10 -9.92 5.19
N GLU A 511 -5.27 -9.77 6.23
CA GLU A 511 -3.88 -9.33 6.06
C GLU A 511 -2.90 -10.50 5.90
N VAL A 512 -3.23 -11.69 6.42
CA VAL A 512 -2.38 -12.87 6.27
C VAL A 512 -2.88 -13.79 5.15
N LEU A 513 -4.15 -14.17 5.16
CA LEU A 513 -4.71 -15.15 4.22
C LEU A 513 -5.34 -14.53 2.96
N GLY A 514 -5.62 -13.22 2.94
CA GLY A 514 -6.21 -12.53 1.78
C GLY A 514 -7.72 -12.78 1.59
N GLU A 515 -8.38 -13.38 2.56
CA GLU A 515 -9.83 -13.53 2.55
C GLU A 515 -10.51 -12.23 2.99
N ARG A 516 -11.29 -11.60 2.11
CA ARG A 516 -12.03 -10.38 2.47
C ARG A 516 -13.20 -10.72 3.39
N VAL A 517 -13.32 -9.97 4.48
CA VAL A 517 -14.46 -10.04 5.40
C VAL A 517 -15.38 -8.87 5.10
N PRO A 518 -16.64 -9.11 4.71
CA PRO A 518 -17.59 -8.04 4.43
C PRO A 518 -17.84 -7.20 5.68
N PRO A 519 -18.20 -5.90 5.54
CA PRO A 519 -18.56 -5.06 6.66
C PRO A 519 -19.77 -5.65 7.40
N PRO A 520 -19.83 -5.47 8.74
CA PRO A 520 -20.96 -5.96 9.50
C PRO A 520 -22.26 -5.28 9.04
N PRO A 521 -23.40 -5.99 9.02
CA PRO A 521 -24.68 -5.41 8.68
C PRO A 521 -25.03 -4.27 9.65
N PRO A 522 -25.78 -3.24 9.23
CA PRO A 522 -26.15 -2.10 10.10
C PRO A 522 -26.89 -2.52 11.40
N THR A 523 -27.51 -3.69 11.37
CA THR A 523 -28.23 -4.28 12.51
C THR A 523 -27.34 -5.09 13.46
N ALA A 524 -26.05 -5.21 13.17
CA ALA A 524 -25.11 -5.93 14.03
C ALA A 524 -25.03 -5.24 15.39
N GLY A 525 -25.42 -5.96 16.44
CA GLY A 525 -25.27 -5.47 17.81
C GLY A 525 -23.79 -5.37 18.18
N GLN A 526 -23.44 -4.37 18.97
CA GLN A 526 -22.10 -4.24 19.51
C GLN A 526 -21.98 -4.99 20.83
N LEU A 527 -20.87 -5.71 21.02
CA LEU A 527 -20.53 -6.25 22.34
C LEU A 527 -20.16 -5.11 23.30
N PRO A 528 -20.37 -5.30 24.61
CA PRO A 528 -19.95 -4.32 25.59
C PRO A 528 -18.50 -3.90 25.43
N PRO A 529 -18.17 -2.62 25.65
CA PRO A 529 -16.82 -2.11 25.50
C PRO A 529 -15.82 -2.68 26.52
N ASP A 530 -16.31 -3.20 27.66
CA ASP A 530 -15.53 -3.77 28.76
C ASP A 530 -15.88 -5.26 28.98
N ASP A 531 -14.88 -6.05 29.40
CA ASP A 531 -15.04 -7.47 29.76
C ASP A 531 -15.69 -7.66 31.14
N ASN A 532 -15.64 -6.68 32.04
CA ASN A 532 -16.17 -6.73 33.38
C ASN A 532 -17.69 -6.52 33.38
N GLN A 533 -18.42 -7.52 32.90
CA GLN A 533 -19.88 -7.51 32.91
C GLN A 533 -20.44 -8.34 34.05
N PRO A 534 -21.57 -7.93 34.65
CA PRO A 534 -22.19 -8.63 35.80
C PRO A 534 -22.79 -10.00 35.46
N ASP A 535 -22.88 -10.36 34.19
CA ASP A 535 -23.45 -11.65 33.71
C ASP A 535 -22.57 -12.88 33.96
N GLY A 536 -21.31 -12.68 34.37
CA GLY A 536 -20.36 -13.76 34.67
C GLY A 536 -19.92 -14.59 33.46
N LEU A 537 -20.33 -14.22 32.25
CA LEU A 537 -19.95 -14.88 31.00
C LEU A 537 -18.54 -14.48 30.56
N SER A 538 -17.79 -15.43 30.03
CA SER A 538 -16.52 -15.11 29.33
C SER A 538 -16.77 -14.38 28.01
N LEU A 539 -15.75 -13.67 27.50
CA LEU A 539 -15.83 -13.02 26.17
C LEU A 539 -16.18 -14.06 25.08
N ARG A 540 -15.59 -15.26 25.14
CA ARG A 540 -15.91 -16.37 24.23
C ARG A 540 -17.40 -16.73 24.28
N GLN A 541 -17.97 -16.93 25.47
CA GLN A 541 -19.38 -17.29 25.60
C GLN A 541 -20.32 -16.21 25.08
N ARG A 542 -19.98 -14.93 25.24
CA ARG A 542 -20.74 -13.82 24.65
C ARG A 542 -20.67 -13.81 23.13
N LEU A 543 -19.49 -14.06 22.56
CA LEU A 543 -19.32 -14.18 21.11
C LEU A 543 -20.05 -15.39 20.55
N GLU A 544 -20.01 -16.55 21.22
CA GLU A 544 -20.74 -17.75 20.83
C GLU A 544 -22.25 -17.51 20.85
N HIS A 545 -22.75 -16.77 21.82
CA HIS A 545 -24.16 -16.37 21.85
C HIS A 545 -24.50 -15.38 20.71
N HIS A 546 -23.62 -14.40 20.44
CA HIS A 546 -23.82 -13.45 19.35
C HIS A 546 -23.86 -14.13 17.97
N ARG A 547 -22.95 -15.06 17.69
CA ARG A 547 -22.88 -15.81 16.42
C ARG A 547 -23.95 -16.87 16.24
N SER A 548 -24.79 -17.14 17.25
CA SER A 548 -25.92 -18.08 17.12
C SER A 548 -26.96 -17.64 16.10
N ARG A 549 -26.97 -16.34 15.73
CA ARG A 549 -27.79 -15.81 14.64
C ARG A 549 -27.26 -16.25 13.29
N ALA A 550 -28.10 -16.79 12.41
CA ALA A 550 -27.71 -17.29 11.10
C ALA A 550 -27.00 -16.24 10.23
N GLU A 551 -27.44 -14.98 10.30
CA GLU A 551 -26.87 -13.82 9.61
C GLU A 551 -25.44 -13.46 10.06
N CYS A 552 -25.03 -13.86 11.27
CA CYS A 552 -23.71 -13.59 11.84
C CYS A 552 -22.78 -14.81 11.73
N ALA A 553 -23.36 -16.01 11.71
CA ALA A 553 -22.63 -17.27 11.82
C ALA A 553 -21.57 -17.47 10.71
N GLY A 554 -21.90 -17.13 9.48
CA GLY A 554 -21.02 -17.38 8.33
C GLY A 554 -19.64 -16.72 8.46
N CYS A 555 -19.59 -15.40 8.74
CA CYS A 555 -18.33 -14.68 8.93
C CYS A 555 -17.64 -15.09 10.23
N HIS A 556 -18.41 -15.18 11.34
CA HIS A 556 -17.84 -15.46 12.66
C HIS A 556 -17.27 -16.87 12.79
N GLN A 557 -17.78 -17.86 12.05
CA GLN A 557 -17.19 -19.21 12.02
C GLN A 557 -15.76 -19.24 11.47
N LYS A 558 -15.42 -18.31 10.58
CA LYS A 558 -14.06 -18.18 10.03
C LYS A 558 -13.17 -17.30 10.91
N MET A 559 -13.69 -16.15 11.39
CA MET A 559 -12.92 -15.15 12.14
C MET A 559 -12.63 -15.55 13.57
N ASP A 560 -13.70 -15.89 14.33
CA ASP A 560 -13.58 -16.04 15.78
C ASP A 560 -12.57 -17.11 16.21
N PRO A 561 -12.49 -18.28 15.56
CA PRO A 561 -11.50 -19.28 15.95
C PRO A 561 -10.08 -18.77 15.84
N LEU A 562 -9.75 -18.02 14.76
CA LEU A 562 -8.44 -17.43 14.56
C LEU A 562 -8.09 -16.43 15.67
N GLY A 563 -9.07 -15.59 16.04
CA GLY A 563 -8.89 -14.63 17.12
C GLY A 563 -8.80 -15.27 18.49
N PHE A 564 -9.57 -16.33 18.77
CA PHE A 564 -9.44 -17.09 20.01
C PHE A 564 -8.06 -17.70 20.20
N GLY A 565 -7.41 -18.13 19.10
CA GLY A 565 -6.02 -18.60 19.14
C GLY A 565 -5.02 -17.56 19.65
N LEU A 566 -5.41 -16.27 19.70
CA LEU A 566 -4.56 -15.16 20.14
C LEU A 566 -4.97 -14.58 21.50
N GLU A 567 -5.95 -15.16 22.22
CA GLU A 567 -6.44 -14.63 23.48
C GLU A 567 -5.49 -14.80 24.66
N ASN A 568 -4.44 -15.60 24.51
CA ASN A 568 -3.32 -15.60 25.45
C ASN A 568 -2.52 -14.27 25.44
N PHE A 569 -2.80 -13.37 24.52
CA PHE A 569 -2.30 -12.00 24.56
C PHE A 569 -3.39 -11.04 25.02
N ASP A 570 -3.09 -10.16 25.99
CA ASP A 570 -3.99 -9.11 26.42
C ASP A 570 -4.13 -7.98 25.38
N ALA A 571 -4.84 -6.90 25.70
CA ALA A 571 -5.11 -5.81 24.78
C ALA A 571 -3.87 -4.96 24.42
N ILE A 572 -2.77 -5.09 25.16
CA ILE A 572 -1.48 -4.45 24.85
C ILE A 572 -0.40 -5.48 24.50
N GLY A 573 -0.81 -6.69 24.11
CA GLY A 573 0.08 -7.72 23.60
C GLY A 573 0.94 -8.43 24.67
N ARG A 574 0.65 -8.30 25.98
CA ARG A 574 1.32 -9.10 27.02
C ARG A 574 0.75 -10.52 27.06
N TRP A 575 1.61 -11.46 27.39
CA TRP A 575 1.18 -12.83 27.61
C TRP A 575 0.38 -12.99 28.90
N ARG A 576 -0.70 -13.76 28.85
CA ARG A 576 -1.54 -14.14 30.00
C ARG A 576 -2.03 -15.58 29.86
N SER A 577 -2.13 -16.32 30.97
CA SER A 577 -2.70 -17.67 31.02
C SER A 577 -4.14 -17.67 31.57
N GLU A 578 -4.55 -16.58 32.25
CA GLU A 578 -5.83 -16.46 32.94
C GLU A 578 -6.46 -15.10 32.69
N GLN A 579 -7.80 -15.05 32.79
CA GLN A 579 -8.59 -13.83 32.80
C GLN A 579 -9.70 -13.96 33.84
N GLY A 580 -9.76 -13.02 34.79
CA GLY A 580 -10.77 -13.05 35.87
C GLY A 580 -10.70 -14.33 36.71
N GLY A 581 -9.50 -14.90 36.94
CA GLY A 581 -9.28 -16.13 37.70
C GLY A 581 -9.70 -17.41 36.97
N LYS A 582 -10.00 -17.34 35.65
CA LYS A 582 -10.33 -18.51 34.84
C LYS A 582 -9.22 -18.70 33.76
N PRO A 583 -8.80 -19.95 33.48
CA PRO A 583 -7.90 -20.24 32.39
C PRO A 583 -8.45 -19.74 31.05
N ILE A 584 -7.54 -19.23 30.19
CA ILE A 584 -7.93 -18.78 28.85
C ILE A 584 -8.16 -19.99 27.94
N ASP A 585 -9.33 -20.02 27.31
CA ASP A 585 -9.63 -20.99 26.25
C ASP A 585 -9.24 -20.40 24.88
N SER A 586 -8.04 -20.79 24.42
CA SER A 586 -7.47 -20.37 23.12
C SER A 586 -7.62 -21.43 22.02
N LYS A 587 -8.58 -22.35 22.16
CA LYS A 587 -8.88 -23.34 21.13
C LYS A 587 -9.58 -22.70 19.94
N GLY A 588 -9.16 -23.06 18.74
CA GLY A 588 -9.84 -22.71 17.49
C GLY A 588 -10.14 -23.95 16.66
N GLU A 589 -11.26 -23.93 15.95
CA GLU A 589 -11.64 -24.92 14.94
C GLU A 589 -12.26 -24.19 13.76
N LEU A 590 -11.62 -24.31 12.58
CA LEU A 590 -12.11 -23.71 11.35
C LEU A 590 -13.19 -24.58 10.69
N PRO A 591 -14.06 -24.00 9.84
CA PRO A 591 -15.05 -24.77 9.07
C PRO A 591 -14.44 -25.88 8.21
N SER A 592 -13.18 -25.72 7.78
CA SER A 592 -12.38 -26.72 7.06
C SER A 592 -11.92 -27.91 7.92
N GLY A 593 -12.17 -27.86 9.25
CA GLY A 593 -11.85 -28.92 10.21
C GLY A 593 -10.47 -28.79 10.86
N GLU A 594 -9.68 -27.78 10.54
CA GLU A 594 -8.38 -27.53 11.19
C GLU A 594 -8.59 -27.07 12.62
N LYS A 595 -7.84 -27.69 13.54
CA LYS A 595 -7.87 -27.43 14.98
C LYS A 595 -6.51 -26.94 15.44
N PHE A 596 -6.52 -26.02 16.40
CA PHE A 596 -5.33 -25.49 17.03
C PHE A 596 -5.62 -24.96 18.44
N VAL A 597 -4.58 -24.89 19.25
CA VAL A 597 -4.63 -24.31 20.61
C VAL A 597 -3.52 -23.28 20.75
N GLY A 598 -3.92 -22.03 20.94
CA GLY A 598 -2.99 -20.91 21.14
C GLY A 598 -2.21 -20.48 19.90
N PRO A 599 -1.36 -19.46 20.05
CA PRO A 599 -0.69 -18.83 18.92
C PRO A 599 0.34 -19.72 18.22
N PHE A 600 0.95 -20.66 18.94
CA PHE A 600 1.96 -21.55 18.35
C PHE A 600 1.37 -22.52 17.32
N GLU A 601 0.28 -23.19 17.68
CA GLU A 601 -0.37 -24.10 16.75
C GLU A 601 -1.07 -23.35 15.62
N LEU A 602 -1.62 -22.16 15.89
CA LEU A 602 -2.15 -21.27 14.88
C LEU A 602 -1.08 -20.91 13.85
N ARG A 603 0.13 -20.49 14.28
CA ARG A 603 1.25 -20.22 13.35
C ARG A 603 1.58 -21.44 12.49
N LYS A 604 1.67 -22.62 13.09
CA LYS A 604 1.92 -23.87 12.35
C LYS A 604 0.83 -24.17 11.32
N MET A 605 -0.42 -23.88 11.65
CA MET A 605 -1.53 -24.01 10.70
C MET A 605 -1.36 -23.01 9.54
N LEU A 606 -1.04 -21.76 9.81
CA LEU A 606 -0.79 -20.75 8.78
C LEU A 606 0.41 -21.11 7.88
N VAL A 607 1.48 -21.67 8.44
CA VAL A 607 2.62 -22.19 7.65
C VAL A 607 2.19 -23.29 6.68
N LYS A 608 1.21 -24.13 7.03
CA LYS A 608 0.66 -25.12 6.11
C LYS A 608 -0.19 -24.49 4.98
N ARG A 609 -0.75 -23.30 5.22
CA ARG A 609 -1.50 -22.49 4.25
C ARG A 609 -0.61 -21.43 3.59
N HIS A 610 0.67 -21.70 3.42
CA HIS A 610 1.67 -20.73 2.93
C HIS A 610 1.34 -20.18 1.54
N ASP A 611 0.70 -20.98 0.66
CA ASP A 611 0.31 -20.52 -0.68
C ASP A 611 -0.62 -19.31 -0.62
N GLU A 612 -1.63 -19.35 0.26
CA GLU A 612 -2.56 -18.24 0.46
C GLU A 612 -1.84 -17.02 1.02
N PHE A 613 -0.93 -17.21 1.99
CA PHE A 613 -0.11 -16.14 2.54
C PHE A 613 0.78 -15.51 1.46
N LEU A 614 1.51 -16.31 0.69
CA LEU A 614 2.40 -15.80 -0.36
C LEU A 614 1.63 -15.06 -1.46
N GLN A 615 0.47 -15.57 -1.85
CA GLN A 615 -0.41 -14.88 -2.81
C GLN A 615 -0.87 -13.52 -2.25
N ASN A 616 -1.35 -13.48 -1.02
CA ASN A 616 -1.80 -12.23 -0.40
C ASN A 616 -0.66 -11.24 -0.22
N PHE A 617 0.48 -11.69 0.34
CA PHE A 617 1.64 -10.84 0.54
C PHE A 617 2.16 -10.27 -0.79
N THR A 618 2.20 -11.09 -1.84
CA THR A 618 2.56 -10.66 -3.20
C THR A 618 1.58 -9.60 -3.71
N ARG A 619 0.27 -9.80 -3.55
CA ARG A 619 -0.75 -8.80 -3.93
C ARG A 619 -0.56 -7.48 -3.19
N LYS A 620 -0.37 -7.53 -1.87
CA LYS A 620 -0.12 -6.33 -1.04
C LYS A 620 1.13 -5.58 -1.51
N LEU A 621 2.24 -6.28 -1.68
CA LEU A 621 3.50 -5.66 -2.10
C LEU A 621 3.42 -5.12 -3.55
N LEU A 622 2.75 -5.83 -4.46
CA LEU A 622 2.51 -5.38 -5.83
C LEU A 622 1.63 -4.12 -5.86
N GLY A 623 0.53 -4.09 -5.11
CA GLY A 623 -0.35 -2.93 -5.01
C GLY A 623 0.38 -1.69 -4.48
N TYR A 624 1.19 -1.86 -3.45
CA TYR A 624 2.07 -0.82 -2.92
C TYR A 624 3.07 -0.32 -3.98
N ALA A 625 3.75 -1.23 -4.68
CA ALA A 625 4.74 -0.91 -5.71
C ALA A 625 4.14 -0.17 -6.91
N LEU A 626 2.91 -0.52 -7.30
CA LEU A 626 2.22 0.09 -8.44
C LEU A 626 1.51 1.41 -8.07
N GLY A 627 1.22 1.66 -6.79
CA GLY A 627 0.50 2.84 -6.33
C GLY A 627 -0.92 2.95 -6.89
N ARG A 628 -1.60 1.81 -7.07
CA ARG A 628 -3.00 1.70 -7.53
C ARG A 628 -3.66 0.43 -7.02
N ALA A 629 -4.98 0.38 -7.09
CA ALA A 629 -5.71 -0.88 -6.91
C ALA A 629 -5.28 -1.91 -7.96
N LEU A 630 -5.20 -3.16 -7.55
CA LEU A 630 -4.94 -4.27 -8.46
C LEU A 630 -6.21 -4.66 -9.20
N ASP A 631 -6.07 -4.95 -10.46
CA ASP A 631 -7.12 -5.55 -11.27
C ASP A 631 -6.88 -7.07 -11.47
N LYS A 632 -7.83 -7.72 -12.13
CA LYS A 632 -7.74 -9.16 -12.39
C LYS A 632 -6.52 -9.58 -13.22
N PHE A 633 -5.97 -8.69 -14.05
CA PHE A 633 -4.82 -8.98 -14.90
C PHE A 633 -3.52 -8.98 -14.11
N ASP A 634 -3.50 -8.30 -12.97
CA ASP A 634 -2.39 -8.34 -12.04
C ASP A 634 -2.25 -9.73 -11.37
N ASN A 635 -3.31 -10.56 -11.38
CA ASN A 635 -3.23 -11.93 -10.86
C ASN A 635 -2.15 -12.75 -11.59
N CYS A 636 -1.92 -12.51 -12.89
CA CYS A 636 -0.84 -13.18 -13.60
C CYS A 636 0.54 -12.86 -13.04
N VAL A 637 0.75 -11.62 -12.62
CA VAL A 637 2.02 -11.21 -11.97
C VAL A 637 2.14 -11.90 -10.61
N VAL A 638 1.04 -11.99 -9.87
CA VAL A 638 0.99 -12.67 -8.57
C VAL A 638 1.31 -14.16 -8.72
N ASP A 639 0.62 -14.85 -9.63
CA ASP A 639 0.78 -16.30 -9.84
C ASP A 639 2.20 -16.67 -10.31
N ASP A 640 2.76 -15.88 -11.25
CA ASP A 640 4.14 -16.08 -11.73
C ASP A 640 5.16 -15.84 -10.61
N ALA A 641 4.97 -14.77 -9.82
CA ALA A 641 5.85 -14.45 -8.70
C ALA A 641 5.83 -15.54 -7.62
N VAL A 642 4.63 -16.01 -7.21
CA VAL A 642 4.49 -17.08 -6.21
C VAL A 642 5.13 -18.37 -6.69
N LYS A 643 4.91 -18.77 -7.95
CA LYS A 643 5.55 -19.93 -8.54
C LYS A 643 7.09 -19.86 -8.51
N ASN A 644 7.66 -18.68 -8.78
CA ASN A 644 9.11 -18.48 -8.76
C ASN A 644 9.66 -18.44 -7.31
N LEU A 645 8.86 -17.95 -6.34
CA LEU A 645 9.20 -17.99 -4.92
C LEU A 645 9.38 -19.43 -4.41
N ASP A 646 8.50 -20.34 -4.78
CA ASP A 646 8.58 -21.74 -4.35
C ASP A 646 9.85 -22.44 -4.86
N ALA A 647 10.32 -22.04 -6.04
CA ALA A 647 11.55 -22.59 -6.61
C ALA A 647 12.83 -22.13 -5.90
N ASP A 648 12.80 -21.00 -5.15
CA ASP A 648 13.99 -20.40 -4.49
C ASP A 648 13.77 -20.10 -3.00
N HIS A 649 13.23 -21.05 -2.27
CA HIS A 649 13.08 -21.01 -0.80
C HIS A 649 12.35 -19.76 -0.27
N GLN A 650 11.42 -19.21 -1.04
CA GLN A 650 10.58 -18.03 -0.73
C GLN A 650 11.40 -16.79 -0.33
N ARG A 651 12.53 -16.54 -0.98
CA ARG A 651 13.41 -15.41 -0.68
C ARG A 651 12.77 -14.07 -1.07
N ALA A 652 12.92 -13.09 -0.19
CA ALA A 652 12.31 -11.77 -0.36
C ALA A 652 12.80 -11.04 -1.63
N SER A 653 14.09 -11.16 -2.00
CA SER A 653 14.63 -10.53 -3.20
C SER A 653 13.98 -11.04 -4.48
N ILE A 654 13.65 -12.33 -4.54
CA ILE A 654 12.98 -12.93 -5.72
C ILE A 654 11.62 -12.28 -5.94
N LEU A 655 10.80 -12.16 -4.89
CA LEU A 655 9.51 -11.48 -5.01
C LEU A 655 9.65 -10.05 -5.54
N ILE A 656 10.58 -9.28 -4.98
CA ILE A 656 10.80 -7.89 -5.37
C ILE A 656 11.31 -7.82 -6.82
N GLU A 657 12.22 -8.71 -7.23
CA GLU A 657 12.71 -8.81 -8.60
C GLU A 657 11.56 -9.15 -9.58
N GLU A 658 10.70 -10.12 -9.25
CA GLU A 658 9.55 -10.49 -10.08
C GLU A 658 8.57 -9.32 -10.25
N ILE A 659 8.27 -8.60 -9.17
CA ILE A 659 7.44 -7.37 -9.23
C ILE A 659 8.07 -6.34 -10.16
N VAL A 660 9.36 -6.02 -9.97
CA VAL A 660 10.06 -4.98 -10.73
C VAL A 660 10.22 -5.37 -12.21
N LEU A 661 10.38 -6.65 -12.51
CA LEU A 661 10.50 -7.16 -13.87
C LEU A 661 9.15 -7.35 -14.57
N SER A 662 8.05 -7.30 -13.84
CA SER A 662 6.72 -7.54 -14.40
C SER A 662 6.32 -6.52 -15.48
N MET A 663 5.38 -6.93 -16.32
CA MET A 663 4.76 -6.02 -17.30
C MET A 663 4.04 -4.86 -16.59
N ALA A 664 3.35 -5.12 -15.50
CA ALA A 664 2.63 -4.12 -14.72
C ALA A 664 3.55 -3.01 -14.19
N PHE A 665 4.78 -3.35 -13.80
CA PHE A 665 5.76 -2.39 -13.30
C PHE A 665 6.49 -1.62 -14.40
N ARG A 666 6.80 -2.24 -15.53
CA ARG A 666 7.68 -1.70 -16.59
C ARG A 666 6.97 -1.07 -17.79
N TYR A 667 5.70 -1.38 -17.99
CA TYR A 667 4.93 -0.97 -19.17
C TYR A 667 3.65 -0.23 -18.81
N ARG A 668 3.15 0.51 -19.78
CA ARG A 668 1.89 1.25 -19.70
C ARG A 668 1.11 1.13 -20.99
N TYR A 669 -0.19 1.39 -20.89
CA TYR A 669 -1.07 1.53 -22.02
C TYR A 669 -1.49 2.99 -22.19
N SER A 670 -1.35 3.54 -23.39
CA SER A 670 -1.87 4.85 -23.76
C SER A 670 -3.15 4.70 -24.58
N LYS A 671 -4.25 5.23 -24.10
CA LYS A 671 -5.44 5.52 -24.93
C LYS A 671 -5.26 6.89 -25.56
N LYS A 672 -5.76 7.06 -26.82
CA LYS A 672 -5.90 8.38 -27.42
C LYS A 672 -6.76 9.32 -26.60
#